data_9a60d965cfff4b278df5bf1e8773ae07
#
_entry.id   9a60d965cfff4b278df5bf1e8773ae07
#
_cell.length_a   1.000
_cell.length_b   1.000
_cell.length_c   1.000
_cell.angle_alpha   90.00
_cell.angle_beta   90.00
_cell.angle_gamma   90.00
#
_symmetry.space_group_name_H-M   'P 1'
#
loop_
_entity.id
_entity.type
_entity.pdbx_description
1 polymer ?
#
loop_
_entity_poly.entity_id
_entity_poly.type
_entity_poly.pdbx_seq_one_letter_code
_entity_poly.pdbx_strand_id
1 'polypeptide(L)'
;MLNYSEQSNKGFRFTSLYYSMGSVNFDDETRSVISDVGDIGNVDFANDASCYNYDPSNEGPIVVSVPFPLVDGKPQFVVVGETIFNSVTIENTSTDAVTLWSVEIYDSKPKDSFTLSVMEPPSPGSDEEYIKSFVESFSLEDRTLLPGKTLTIWLSCKAMVKGLHTTAVHFTVDDDKIERVGFVMVEDKISRSLTSNKPYNRPMRNKPFIPKIFSPNAGQKVIRGSRPAKANSRPRKYRLLEYKIPMAIREVIESKATPDSLVEGLTEKNYVPFFKTLLIMEEIKLEDDMRTYDMQNITFKTKGRFLTLEVLGLAERRPSLVTGDIIIAKPASHNDHNMSPLYKGHIFRVEAEEVLLQFHEELHSFHSEGDRYDVQFEYNRLGMRRLYQALEASGKLDTEFLFPEFSSNERLIETRPLVPISCNLNEEQLSAVEMILGCKGGPPYIVHGPPGTGKSVTLTEAILQLYKTKRNTVILVCAPSNSAADHLLGRLVMENAVNIRKEDVLRLNATARSVDDIKSEFLDFCSFDQEDTTVFSCPIFEQLIRYRIIISTYASAALLCAEGLPSGHFTHIFLDEAAQASEPETMIPVSHFYRRNTVVVLAGDPMQLGPVIFSKDAESYGLGKSFMERLCESKFYKDGDQNYVTKLVRNYRCHQHILSLPSELFYKGDLVSCKEDDTLYPLTWKDFIPNPEFPVLFMGVQGVDEREGNNPSWFNRIEASEVVDVILNLIDKGIKSEDIGVITPYRQQVLKISKALETFVGSDIKVGTVESFQGQEREVIIVSTVRSTIKHNETDKRHCLGFLSNPRRFNVAITRARSLLIAIGNPHIICKDEHWNKLLWHCVDGESYKGCFLPEKEEVGEGECGEQRSYGEWNNKWEEGGEESSGAWVPSGDWENVNDNGNDWGVEEETGSKQNEKEVESREQTSYDGWKENEMKNKGEGEGEGSAWVPSSGEWAM
;
A
#
# COMPACT_ATOMS: atom_id res chain seq x y z
N MET A 1 -22.81 -28.31 30.26
CA MET A 1 -22.30 -28.85 31.53
C MET A 1 -22.52 -30.37 31.52
N LEU A 2 -21.58 -31.14 31.09
CA LEU A 2 -21.49 -32.56 31.34
C LEU A 2 -20.02 -32.87 31.59
N ASN A 3 -19.68 -32.92 32.87
CA ASN A 3 -18.45 -33.53 33.35
C ASN A 3 -18.57 -35.00 33.06
N TYR A 4 -17.80 -35.51 32.11
CA TYR A 4 -17.49 -36.95 32.06
C TYR A 4 -16.17 -37.15 32.77
N SER A 5 -16.30 -37.71 33.97
CA SER A 5 -15.24 -38.27 34.78
C SER A 5 -14.58 -39.44 34.06
N GLU A 6 -13.26 -39.44 34.14
CA GLU A 6 -12.44 -40.65 33.94
C GLU A 6 -13.06 -41.91 34.50
N GLN A 7 -13.48 -42.83 33.66
CA GLN A 7 -13.46 -44.27 33.92
C GLN A 7 -13.85 -45.05 32.65
N SER A 8 -12.93 -45.84 32.26
CA SER A 8 -12.91 -47.07 31.45
C SER A 8 -12.13 -46.95 30.13
N ASN A 9 -10.84 -46.95 30.28
CA ASN A 9 -9.91 -47.49 29.32
C ASN A 9 -10.06 -49.02 29.29
N LYS A 10 -10.82 -49.54 28.33
CA LYS A 10 -10.65 -50.91 27.78
C LYS A 10 -11.53 -51.03 26.53
N GLY A 11 -10.94 -50.93 25.38
CA GLY A 11 -11.60 -51.26 24.12
C GLY A 11 -11.17 -50.36 22.98
N PHE A 12 -10.32 -50.88 22.14
CA PHE A 12 -9.91 -50.41 20.83
C PHE A 12 -9.29 -49.02 20.76
N ARG A 13 -8.00 -49.03 20.84
CA ARG A 13 -7.11 -47.95 20.41
C ARG A 13 -7.14 -47.92 18.88
N PHE A 14 -7.60 -46.82 18.31
CA PHE A 14 -6.99 -46.27 17.09
C PHE A 14 -5.58 -45.85 17.52
N THR A 15 -4.60 -46.71 17.31
CA THR A 15 -3.23 -46.45 17.72
C THR A 15 -2.62 -45.44 16.77
N SER A 16 -2.38 -44.24 17.24
CA SER A 16 -1.30 -43.42 16.70
C SER A 16 0.03 -44.09 17.08
N LEU A 17 0.56 -44.88 16.17
CA LEU A 17 1.91 -45.43 16.30
C LEU A 17 2.89 -44.38 15.79
N TYR A 18 3.52 -43.69 16.73
CA TYR A 18 4.78 -43.02 16.48
C TYR A 18 5.85 -44.10 16.23
N TYR A 19 6.21 -44.26 14.95
CA TYR A 19 7.51 -44.80 14.61
C TYR A 19 8.32 -43.69 13.93
N SER A 20 9.27 -43.17 14.64
CA SER A 20 10.47 -42.56 14.08
C SER A 20 11.19 -43.68 13.33
N MET A 21 11.06 -43.73 12.03
CA MET A 21 11.92 -44.56 11.20
C MET A 21 12.55 -43.66 10.13
N GLY A 22 13.88 -43.84 10.07
CA GLY A 22 14.76 -43.19 9.15
C GLY A 22 14.36 -43.32 7.68
N SER A 23 14.88 -42.40 6.91
CA SER A 23 14.79 -42.25 5.47
C SER A 23 14.59 -43.59 4.73
N VAL A 24 13.40 -43.82 4.25
CA VAL A 24 13.14 -44.74 3.15
C VAL A 24 12.96 -43.88 1.92
N ASN A 25 13.87 -44.02 0.95
CA ASN A 25 13.72 -43.50 -0.38
C ASN A 25 12.44 -44.11 -0.97
N PHE A 26 11.38 -43.31 -1.05
CA PHE A 26 10.23 -43.68 -1.86
C PHE A 26 10.49 -43.21 -3.30
N ASP A 27 10.26 -44.12 -4.25
CA ASP A 27 10.28 -43.79 -5.66
C ASP A 27 9.29 -42.67 -5.98
N ASP A 28 9.67 -41.76 -6.85
CA ASP A 28 9.02 -40.50 -7.20
C ASP A 28 7.60 -40.63 -7.80
N GLU A 29 7.04 -41.85 -7.93
CA GLU A 29 5.75 -42.12 -8.59
C GLU A 29 4.55 -42.24 -7.62
N THR A 30 4.76 -42.18 -6.28
CA THR A 30 3.67 -42.25 -5.29
C THR A 30 3.69 -41.04 -4.34
N ARG A 31 3.72 -39.86 -4.87
CA ARG A 31 3.50 -38.66 -4.05
C ARG A 31 2.03 -38.63 -3.61
N SER A 32 1.79 -38.66 -2.30
CA SER A 32 0.45 -38.45 -1.76
C SER A 32 -0.04 -37.03 -2.09
N VAL A 33 -1.36 -36.85 -2.20
CA VAL A 33 -1.96 -35.53 -2.43
C VAL A 33 -1.48 -34.48 -1.42
N ILE A 34 -1.14 -34.91 -0.19
CA ILE A 34 -0.58 -34.03 0.85
C ILE A 34 0.86 -33.62 0.54
N SER A 35 1.68 -34.50 -0.03
CA SER A 35 3.07 -34.17 -0.38
C SER A 35 3.17 -33.26 -1.60
N ASP A 36 2.21 -33.34 -2.52
CA ASP A 36 2.17 -32.47 -3.71
C ASP A 36 1.62 -31.08 -3.41
N VAL A 37 0.82 -30.92 -2.35
CA VAL A 37 0.22 -29.67 -1.92
C VAL A 37 1.08 -28.97 -0.85
N GLY A 38 2.11 -29.67 -0.34
CA GLY A 38 2.91 -29.18 0.77
C GLY A 38 2.24 -29.46 2.12
N ASP A 39 2.52 -28.64 3.10
CA ASP A 39 1.95 -28.78 4.44
C ASP A 39 0.43 -28.55 4.42
N ILE A 40 -0.31 -29.39 5.16
CA ILE A 40 -1.79 -29.36 5.25
C ILE A 40 -2.36 -27.97 5.56
N GLY A 41 -1.57 -27.10 6.18
CA GLY A 41 -1.99 -25.71 6.49
C GLY A 41 -1.84 -24.70 5.37
N ASN A 42 -1.37 -25.10 4.21
CA ASN A 42 -0.97 -24.19 3.13
C ASN A 42 -1.89 -24.20 1.90
N VAL A 43 -3.08 -24.73 2.05
CA VAL A 43 -4.02 -24.95 0.95
C VAL A 43 -4.60 -23.64 0.42
N ASP A 44 -4.43 -23.39 -0.87
CA ASP A 44 -5.13 -22.31 -1.59
C ASP A 44 -6.49 -22.80 -2.08
N PHE A 45 -7.53 -22.63 -1.29
CA PHE A 45 -8.90 -23.03 -1.63
C PHE A 45 -9.46 -22.40 -2.92
N ALA A 46 -8.82 -21.39 -3.46
CA ALA A 46 -9.30 -20.75 -4.70
C ALA A 46 -8.71 -21.35 -5.96
N ASN A 47 -7.47 -21.86 -5.89
CA ASN A 47 -6.73 -22.38 -7.05
C ASN A 47 -6.51 -23.89 -6.98
N ASP A 48 -6.45 -24.45 -5.77
CA ASP A 48 -6.21 -25.87 -5.54
C ASP A 48 -7.51 -26.67 -5.39
N ALA A 49 -8.65 -26.07 -5.68
CA ALA A 49 -9.94 -26.78 -5.71
C ALA A 49 -9.90 -28.01 -6.64
N SER A 50 -9.02 -28.04 -7.63
CA SER A 50 -8.76 -29.20 -8.47
C SER A 50 -8.12 -30.36 -7.73
N CYS A 51 -7.29 -30.09 -6.70
CA CYS A 51 -6.66 -31.12 -5.87
C CYS A 51 -7.66 -31.82 -4.94
N TYR A 52 -8.81 -31.18 -4.69
CA TYR A 52 -9.90 -31.69 -3.83
C TYR A 52 -11.16 -31.98 -4.61
N ASN A 53 -11.18 -31.72 -5.91
CA ASN A 53 -12.26 -32.17 -6.80
C ASN A 53 -12.13 -33.67 -6.98
N TYR A 54 -12.93 -34.37 -6.19
CA TYR A 54 -13.12 -35.77 -6.33
C TYR A 54 -13.72 -36.07 -7.70
N ASP A 55 -12.98 -36.82 -8.53
CA ASP A 55 -13.47 -37.39 -9.78
C ASP A 55 -13.51 -38.92 -9.66
N PRO A 56 -14.70 -39.49 -9.46
CA PRO A 56 -14.83 -40.94 -9.32
C PRO A 56 -14.28 -41.72 -10.53
N SER A 57 -14.18 -41.11 -11.69
CA SER A 57 -13.69 -41.79 -12.90
C SER A 57 -12.17 -42.01 -12.94
N ASN A 58 -11.44 -41.34 -12.09
CA ASN A 58 -9.97 -41.44 -11.96
C ASN A 58 -9.54 -42.35 -10.80
N GLU A 59 -10.49 -42.86 -10.02
CA GLU A 59 -10.17 -43.83 -8.97
C GLU A 59 -10.18 -45.27 -9.47
N GLY A 60 -9.43 -46.11 -8.78
CA GLY A 60 -9.42 -47.54 -9.02
C GLY A 60 -10.76 -48.20 -8.63
N PRO A 61 -10.77 -49.52 -8.41
CA PRO A 61 -11.99 -50.26 -8.12
C PRO A 61 -12.69 -49.86 -6.80
N ILE A 62 -12.03 -49.09 -5.96
CA ILE A 62 -12.58 -48.58 -4.70
C ILE A 62 -12.68 -47.06 -4.76
N VAL A 63 -13.86 -46.56 -4.52
CA VAL A 63 -14.19 -45.14 -4.56
C VAL A 63 -14.45 -44.65 -3.15
N VAL A 64 -13.67 -43.68 -2.66
CA VAL A 64 -13.81 -43.08 -1.34
C VAL A 64 -14.19 -41.62 -1.45
N SER A 65 -15.34 -41.24 -0.89
CA SER A 65 -15.80 -39.84 -0.94
C SER A 65 -14.91 -38.89 -0.10
N VAL A 66 -14.87 -37.62 -0.45
CA VAL A 66 -14.12 -36.58 0.29
C VAL A 66 -14.83 -36.25 1.59
N PRO A 67 -14.14 -36.37 2.76
CA PRO A 67 -14.68 -35.87 4.03
C PRO A 67 -14.71 -34.33 4.00
N PHE A 68 -15.78 -33.70 4.43
CA PHE A 68 -15.96 -32.26 4.43
C PHE A 68 -15.65 -31.60 3.07
N PRO A 69 -16.44 -31.88 2.03
CA PRO A 69 -16.23 -31.31 0.71
C PRO A 69 -16.33 -29.78 0.76
N LEU A 70 -15.51 -29.11 -0.03
CA LEU A 70 -15.55 -27.66 -0.16
C LEU A 70 -16.86 -27.20 -0.79
N VAL A 71 -17.52 -26.21 -0.21
CA VAL A 71 -18.71 -25.58 -0.75
C VAL A 71 -18.28 -24.26 -1.42
N ASP A 72 -18.49 -24.17 -2.73
CA ASP A 72 -18.02 -23.02 -3.54
C ASP A 72 -16.52 -22.72 -3.36
N GLY A 73 -15.70 -23.78 -3.24
CA GLY A 73 -14.25 -23.64 -3.05
C GLY A 73 -13.82 -23.14 -1.64
N LYS A 74 -14.73 -23.22 -0.66
CA LYS A 74 -14.46 -22.81 0.73
C LYS A 74 -14.74 -23.97 1.68
N PRO A 75 -13.96 -24.08 2.79
CA PRO A 75 -14.25 -25.05 3.85
C PRO A 75 -15.57 -24.73 4.54
N GLN A 76 -16.17 -25.76 5.12
CA GLN A 76 -17.36 -25.58 5.96
C GLN A 76 -16.99 -24.85 7.26
N PHE A 77 -17.86 -23.91 7.68
CA PHE A 77 -17.64 -23.11 8.89
C PHE A 77 -18.39 -23.69 10.08
N VAL A 78 -17.73 -23.72 11.23
CA VAL A 78 -18.30 -24.15 12.52
C VAL A 78 -17.90 -23.20 13.62
N VAL A 79 -18.74 -23.01 14.64
CA VAL A 79 -18.43 -22.12 15.76
C VAL A 79 -17.58 -22.84 16.81
N VAL A 80 -16.63 -22.11 17.42
CA VAL A 80 -15.80 -22.65 18.52
C VAL A 80 -16.66 -23.29 19.59
N GLY A 81 -16.32 -24.53 19.97
CA GLY A 81 -17.01 -25.35 20.96
C GLY A 81 -18.12 -26.25 20.39
N GLU A 82 -18.51 -26.05 19.14
CA GLU A 82 -19.43 -26.95 18.43
C GLU A 82 -18.68 -28.15 17.81
N THR A 83 -19.40 -29.18 17.46
CA THR A 83 -18.87 -30.34 16.74
C THR A 83 -19.65 -30.47 15.45
N ILE A 84 -18.94 -30.55 14.33
CA ILE A 84 -19.51 -30.84 13.02
C ILE A 84 -19.07 -32.24 12.60
N PHE A 85 -19.94 -32.95 11.90
CA PHE A 85 -19.62 -34.28 11.36
C PHE A 85 -20.10 -34.41 9.92
N ASN A 86 -19.42 -35.26 9.17
CA ASN A 86 -19.79 -35.62 7.81
C ASN A 86 -19.55 -37.10 7.54
N SER A 87 -20.34 -37.68 6.62
CA SER A 87 -20.19 -39.07 6.22
C SER A 87 -19.13 -39.21 5.12
N VAL A 88 -18.34 -40.25 5.21
CA VAL A 88 -17.40 -40.71 4.20
C VAL A 88 -17.87 -42.08 3.70
N THR A 89 -18.14 -42.17 2.42
CA THR A 89 -18.61 -43.41 1.78
C THR A 89 -17.45 -44.12 1.08
N ILE A 90 -17.34 -45.42 1.29
CA ILE A 90 -16.38 -46.33 0.65
C ILE A 90 -17.18 -47.26 -0.20
N GLU A 91 -17.08 -47.19 -1.53
CA GLU A 91 -17.83 -47.98 -2.48
C GLU A 91 -16.92 -48.92 -3.26
N ASN A 92 -17.26 -50.20 -3.29
CA ASN A 92 -16.58 -51.19 -4.14
C ASN A 92 -17.27 -51.23 -5.50
N THR A 93 -16.63 -50.67 -6.50
CA THR A 93 -17.11 -50.66 -7.91
C THR A 93 -16.55 -51.81 -8.73
N SER A 94 -15.69 -52.65 -8.12
CA SER A 94 -15.10 -53.83 -8.78
C SER A 94 -16.07 -55.03 -8.86
N THR A 95 -15.63 -56.08 -9.57
CA THR A 95 -16.35 -57.35 -9.69
C THR A 95 -16.01 -58.32 -8.53
N ASP A 96 -15.00 -58.03 -7.76
CA ASP A 96 -14.45 -58.91 -6.71
C ASP A 96 -14.71 -58.31 -5.31
N ALA A 97 -14.73 -59.16 -4.30
CA ALA A 97 -14.83 -58.74 -2.91
C ALA A 97 -13.48 -58.15 -2.46
N VAL A 98 -13.51 -57.03 -1.77
CA VAL A 98 -12.31 -56.29 -1.31
C VAL A 98 -12.33 -56.17 0.21
N THR A 99 -11.20 -56.25 0.85
CA THR A 99 -11.10 -56.20 2.31
C THR A 99 -10.57 -54.82 2.78
N LEU A 100 -11.34 -54.13 3.61
CA LEU A 100 -10.90 -52.91 4.29
C LEU A 100 -10.08 -53.27 5.53
N TRP A 101 -8.77 -53.10 5.47
CA TRP A 101 -7.86 -53.45 6.57
C TRP A 101 -7.87 -52.43 7.69
N SER A 102 -7.80 -51.14 7.39
CA SER A 102 -7.86 -50.08 8.39
C SER A 102 -8.41 -48.78 7.82
N VAL A 103 -8.98 -47.97 8.70
CA VAL A 103 -9.25 -46.53 8.49
C VAL A 103 -8.67 -45.79 9.68
N GLU A 104 -7.76 -44.91 9.42
CA GLU A 104 -7.04 -44.19 10.48
C GLU A 104 -6.86 -42.72 10.16
N ILE A 105 -6.89 -41.87 11.19
CA ILE A 105 -6.47 -40.50 11.08
C ILE A 105 -4.93 -40.48 11.09
N TYR A 106 -4.33 -40.21 9.97
CA TYR A 106 -2.87 -40.16 9.84
C TYR A 106 -2.30 -38.93 10.56
N ASP A 107 -2.90 -37.75 10.33
CA ASP A 107 -2.54 -36.48 10.99
C ASP A 107 -3.76 -35.59 11.14
N SER A 108 -3.76 -34.75 12.18
CA SER A 108 -4.77 -33.69 12.34
C SER A 108 -4.17 -32.47 12.99
N LYS A 109 -4.58 -31.33 12.50
CA LYS A 109 -4.14 -30.01 13.00
C LYS A 109 -5.37 -29.10 13.23
N PRO A 110 -5.62 -28.69 14.48
CA PRO A 110 -4.95 -29.05 15.71
C PRO A 110 -5.05 -30.54 16.04
N LYS A 111 -4.08 -31.04 16.83
CA LYS A 111 -4.03 -32.44 17.24
C LYS A 111 -5.31 -32.85 17.98
N ASP A 112 -5.79 -34.05 17.73
CA ASP A 112 -6.98 -34.61 18.35
C ASP A 112 -8.31 -33.86 18.08
N SER A 113 -8.33 -32.98 17.05
CA SER A 113 -9.53 -32.25 16.65
C SER A 113 -10.53 -33.10 15.83
N PHE A 114 -10.09 -34.21 15.26
CA PHE A 114 -10.95 -35.10 14.47
C PHE A 114 -11.07 -36.50 15.11
N THR A 115 -12.25 -37.11 14.91
CA THR A 115 -12.54 -38.49 15.38
C THR A 115 -13.36 -39.24 14.35
N LEU A 116 -13.09 -40.53 14.21
CA LEU A 116 -13.83 -41.45 13.33
C LEU A 116 -14.87 -42.24 14.13
N SER A 117 -16.03 -42.55 13.51
CA SER A 117 -17.05 -43.42 14.06
C SER A 117 -17.74 -44.24 12.96
N VAL A 118 -18.27 -45.39 13.29
CA VAL A 118 -18.99 -46.28 12.37
C VAL A 118 -20.48 -45.90 12.29
N MET A 119 -21.00 -45.26 13.33
CA MET A 119 -22.37 -44.74 13.39
C MET A 119 -22.36 -43.24 13.33
N GLU A 120 -23.47 -42.67 12.88
CA GLU A 120 -23.68 -41.22 12.93
C GLU A 120 -23.53 -40.70 14.38
N PRO A 121 -22.75 -39.64 14.59
CA PRO A 121 -22.63 -39.06 15.93
C PRO A 121 -23.98 -38.58 16.47
N PRO A 122 -24.26 -38.77 17.78
CA PRO A 122 -25.52 -38.36 18.35
C PRO A 122 -25.69 -36.84 18.29
N SER A 123 -26.85 -36.38 17.83
CA SER A 123 -27.25 -34.96 17.83
C SER A 123 -27.83 -34.55 19.20
N PRO A 124 -27.86 -33.26 19.51
CA PRO A 124 -28.55 -32.76 20.72
C PRO A 124 -30.03 -33.16 20.71
N GLY A 125 -30.41 -34.10 21.59
CA GLY A 125 -31.75 -34.64 21.69
C GLY A 125 -31.90 -36.11 21.30
N SER A 126 -30.79 -36.79 20.92
CA SER A 126 -30.77 -38.25 20.75
C SER A 126 -31.14 -38.97 22.04
N ASP A 127 -31.85 -40.12 21.94
CA ASP A 127 -32.23 -40.92 23.11
C ASP A 127 -31.04 -41.63 23.77
N GLU A 128 -31.21 -42.05 25.00
CA GLU A 128 -30.13 -42.70 25.78
C GLU A 128 -29.70 -44.03 25.17
N GLU A 129 -30.62 -44.71 24.50
CA GLU A 129 -30.37 -46.02 23.87
C GLU A 129 -29.49 -45.84 22.61
N TYR A 130 -29.74 -44.79 21.85
CA TYR A 130 -28.89 -44.43 20.71
C TYR A 130 -27.48 -44.04 21.15
N ILE A 131 -27.35 -43.23 22.20
CA ILE A 131 -26.07 -42.80 22.74
C ILE A 131 -25.27 -44.04 23.23
N LYS A 132 -25.94 -44.97 23.90
CA LYS A 132 -25.32 -46.20 24.36
C LYS A 132 -24.85 -47.06 23.19
N SER A 133 -25.68 -47.26 22.19
CA SER A 133 -25.33 -47.99 20.95
C SER A 133 -24.17 -47.34 20.23
N PHE A 134 -24.11 -46.00 20.16
CA PHE A 134 -23.00 -45.27 19.59
C PHE A 134 -21.69 -45.53 20.34
N VAL A 135 -21.70 -45.55 21.67
CA VAL A 135 -20.51 -45.79 22.48
C VAL A 135 -20.03 -47.26 22.35
N GLU A 136 -20.95 -48.20 22.10
CA GLU A 136 -20.64 -49.64 21.91
C GLU A 136 -20.21 -50.00 20.47
N SER A 137 -20.42 -49.14 19.47
CA SER A 137 -20.29 -49.44 18.03
C SER A 137 -18.91 -49.18 17.40
N PHE A 138 -17.84 -49.18 18.19
CA PHE A 138 -16.50 -48.83 17.68
C PHE A 138 -15.74 -49.98 17.01
N SER A 139 -16.42 -51.10 16.56
CA SER A 139 -15.77 -52.16 15.83
C SER A 139 -16.48 -52.47 14.52
N LEU A 140 -15.74 -52.46 13.43
CA LEU A 140 -16.17 -53.03 12.13
C LEU A 140 -16.11 -54.57 12.26
N GLU A 141 -17.27 -55.20 12.43
CA GLU A 141 -17.34 -56.69 12.50
C GLU A 141 -17.17 -57.33 11.12
N ASP A 142 -17.69 -56.69 10.06
CA ASP A 142 -17.53 -57.16 8.67
C ASP A 142 -16.68 -56.15 7.88
N ARG A 143 -15.48 -56.58 7.51
CA ARG A 143 -14.47 -55.75 6.78
C ARG A 143 -14.47 -56.07 5.29
N THR A 144 -15.34 -56.97 4.83
CA THR A 144 -15.36 -57.37 3.43
C THR A 144 -16.43 -56.59 2.68
N LEU A 145 -16.00 -55.77 1.72
CA LEU A 145 -16.87 -55.01 0.82
C LEU A 145 -17.15 -55.85 -0.43
N LEU A 146 -18.38 -56.40 -0.51
CA LEU A 146 -18.84 -57.10 -1.72
C LEU A 146 -19.02 -56.13 -2.89
N PRO A 147 -18.96 -56.61 -4.16
CA PRO A 147 -19.20 -55.78 -5.32
C PRO A 147 -20.51 -54.98 -5.23
N GLY A 148 -20.43 -53.66 -5.54
CA GLY A 148 -21.56 -52.74 -5.49
C GLY A 148 -22.08 -52.42 -4.08
N LYS A 149 -21.33 -52.76 -3.02
CA LYS A 149 -21.66 -52.42 -1.62
C LYS A 149 -20.90 -51.15 -1.20
N THR A 150 -21.59 -50.34 -0.40
CA THR A 150 -21.05 -49.08 0.17
C THR A 150 -21.00 -49.24 1.70
N LEU A 151 -19.86 -48.91 2.29
CA LEU A 151 -19.70 -48.70 3.71
C LEU A 151 -19.67 -47.20 4.01
N THR A 152 -20.39 -46.80 5.05
CA THR A 152 -20.37 -45.38 5.50
C THR A 152 -19.66 -45.29 6.83
N ILE A 153 -18.69 -44.39 6.91
CA ILE A 153 -17.96 -44.01 8.11
C ILE A 153 -18.20 -42.52 8.36
N TRP A 154 -18.20 -42.11 9.61
CA TRP A 154 -18.42 -40.73 10.00
C TRP A 154 -17.14 -40.12 10.52
N LEU A 155 -16.79 -38.93 10.02
CA LEU A 155 -15.69 -38.10 10.49
C LEU A 155 -16.26 -36.87 11.20
N SER A 156 -15.90 -36.69 12.45
CA SER A 156 -16.34 -35.60 13.30
C SER A 156 -15.17 -34.63 13.53
N CYS A 157 -15.41 -33.34 13.45
CA CYS A 157 -14.47 -32.31 13.84
C CYS A 157 -14.97 -31.55 15.06
N LYS A 158 -14.19 -31.55 16.14
CA LYS A 158 -14.41 -30.76 17.33
C LYS A 158 -13.70 -29.42 17.20
N ALA A 159 -14.48 -28.35 17.11
CA ALA A 159 -13.97 -26.99 16.94
C ALA A 159 -13.35 -26.48 18.25
N MET A 160 -12.04 -26.62 18.43
CA MET A 160 -11.35 -26.28 19.67
C MET A 160 -10.80 -24.87 19.70
N VAL A 161 -10.19 -24.41 18.62
CA VAL A 161 -9.55 -23.09 18.45
C VAL A 161 -10.01 -22.44 17.15
N LYS A 162 -9.94 -21.12 17.07
CA LYS A 162 -10.22 -20.37 15.81
C LYS A 162 -9.19 -20.71 14.74
N GLY A 163 -9.63 -20.75 13.49
CA GLY A 163 -8.79 -20.97 12.32
C GLY A 163 -9.07 -22.29 11.62
N LEU A 164 -8.19 -22.66 10.71
CA LEU A 164 -8.32 -23.85 9.89
C LEU A 164 -7.99 -25.12 10.71
N HIS A 165 -8.93 -26.07 10.69
CA HIS A 165 -8.73 -27.44 11.17
C HIS A 165 -8.59 -28.36 9.98
N THR A 166 -7.54 -29.17 9.95
CA THR A 166 -7.24 -30.07 8.84
C THR A 166 -7.00 -31.47 9.32
N THR A 167 -7.31 -32.46 8.51
CA THR A 167 -7.03 -33.85 8.81
C THR A 167 -6.73 -34.65 7.53
N ALA A 168 -5.82 -35.59 7.62
CA ALA A 168 -5.59 -36.61 6.62
C ALA A 168 -6.07 -37.96 7.14
N VAL A 169 -6.95 -38.63 6.38
CA VAL A 169 -7.50 -39.95 6.70
C VAL A 169 -7.00 -40.94 5.68
N HIS A 170 -6.39 -42.01 6.17
CA HIS A 170 -5.91 -43.15 5.37
C HIS A 170 -6.91 -44.31 5.42
N PHE A 171 -7.21 -44.82 4.24
CA PHE A 171 -8.05 -46.03 4.02
C PHE A 171 -7.15 -47.09 3.41
N THR A 172 -6.89 -48.16 4.14
CA THR A 172 -6.11 -49.32 3.64
C THR A 172 -7.04 -50.38 3.14
N VAL A 173 -7.05 -50.60 1.85
CA VAL A 173 -7.94 -51.57 1.17
C VAL A 173 -7.09 -52.55 0.39
N ASP A 174 -7.16 -53.82 0.78
CA ASP A 174 -6.23 -54.86 0.32
C ASP A 174 -4.77 -54.40 0.42
N ASP A 175 -4.07 -54.22 -0.71
CA ASP A 175 -2.70 -53.71 -0.78
C ASP A 175 -2.61 -52.21 -1.11
N ASP A 176 -3.75 -51.55 -1.35
CA ASP A 176 -3.82 -50.14 -1.75
C ASP A 176 -4.09 -49.22 -0.55
N LYS A 177 -3.46 -48.05 -0.55
CA LYS A 177 -3.66 -47.00 0.45
C LYS A 177 -4.25 -45.75 -0.21
N ILE A 178 -5.50 -45.44 0.20
CA ILE A 178 -6.21 -44.25 -0.30
C ILE A 178 -6.20 -43.19 0.80
N GLU A 179 -5.78 -41.97 0.46
CA GLU A 179 -5.74 -40.84 1.36
C GLU A 179 -6.84 -39.84 1.01
N ARG A 180 -7.47 -39.26 2.04
CA ARG A 180 -8.45 -38.20 1.93
C ARG A 180 -8.16 -37.11 2.94
N VAL A 181 -8.20 -35.86 2.47
CA VAL A 181 -7.98 -34.66 3.29
C VAL A 181 -9.30 -33.95 3.56
N GLY A 182 -9.53 -33.57 4.80
CA GLY A 182 -10.71 -32.83 5.23
C GLY A 182 -10.34 -31.48 5.84
N PHE A 183 -11.15 -30.46 5.54
CA PHE A 183 -10.95 -29.07 6.00
C PHE A 183 -12.20 -28.53 6.67
N VAL A 184 -12.04 -27.97 7.87
CA VAL A 184 -13.10 -27.26 8.60
C VAL A 184 -12.57 -25.91 9.09
N MET A 185 -13.29 -24.85 8.83
CA MET A 185 -12.94 -23.49 9.29
C MET A 185 -13.71 -23.19 10.59
N VAL A 186 -12.97 -22.94 11.65
CA VAL A 186 -13.54 -22.64 12.96
C VAL A 186 -13.58 -21.13 13.16
N GLU A 187 -14.78 -20.61 13.44
CA GLU A 187 -15.05 -19.20 13.68
C GLU A 187 -15.64 -18.93 15.07
N ASP A 188 -15.52 -17.72 15.57
CA ASP A 188 -16.17 -17.27 16.79
C ASP A 188 -17.33 -16.30 16.50
N LYS A 189 -17.91 -15.73 17.55
CA LYS A 189 -19.02 -14.76 17.43
C LYS A 189 -18.60 -13.46 16.73
N ILE A 190 -17.36 -13.03 16.96
CA ILE A 190 -16.83 -11.78 16.36
C ILE A 190 -16.64 -12.00 14.86
N SER A 191 -15.87 -13.01 14.47
CA SER A 191 -15.63 -13.32 13.06
C SER A 191 -16.92 -13.58 12.28
N ARG A 192 -17.89 -14.28 12.91
CA ARG A 192 -19.21 -14.51 12.32
C ARG A 192 -20.01 -13.24 12.09
N SER A 193 -19.92 -12.26 13.00
CA SER A 193 -20.57 -10.95 12.84
C SER A 193 -20.02 -10.12 11.66
N LEU A 194 -18.79 -10.42 11.23
CA LEU A 194 -18.09 -9.76 10.12
C LEU A 194 -18.33 -10.42 8.77
N THR A 195 -19.10 -11.52 8.72
CA THR A 195 -19.46 -12.20 7.48
C THR A 195 -20.14 -11.26 6.52
N SER A 196 -19.77 -11.33 5.25
CA SER A 196 -20.40 -10.54 4.20
C SER A 196 -21.68 -11.18 3.70
N ASN A 197 -22.73 -10.40 3.59
CA ASN A 197 -23.99 -10.81 2.94
C ASN A 197 -23.98 -10.56 1.40
N LYS A 198 -22.91 -9.96 0.86
CA LYS A 198 -22.76 -9.61 -0.55
C LYS A 198 -21.66 -10.48 -1.17
N PRO A 199 -22.00 -11.47 -2.02
CA PRO A 199 -20.97 -12.26 -2.71
C PRO A 199 -20.07 -11.35 -3.57
N TYR A 200 -18.81 -11.72 -3.70
CA TYR A 200 -17.88 -10.96 -4.53
C TYR A 200 -18.21 -11.14 -6.02
N ASN A 201 -18.58 -10.05 -6.66
CA ASN A 201 -18.75 -9.98 -8.09
C ASN A 201 -17.48 -9.36 -8.70
N ARG A 202 -16.65 -10.20 -9.33
CA ARG A 202 -15.46 -9.71 -10.03
C ARG A 202 -15.88 -8.63 -11.05
N PRO A 203 -15.39 -7.38 -10.92
CA PRO A 203 -15.65 -6.38 -11.96
C PRO A 203 -15.10 -6.93 -13.29
N MET A 204 -15.94 -7.04 -14.31
CA MET A 204 -15.46 -7.48 -15.63
C MET A 204 -14.33 -6.57 -16.08
N ARG A 205 -13.12 -7.09 -16.16
CA ARG A 205 -11.92 -6.40 -16.66
C ARG A 205 -12.00 -5.99 -18.14
N ASN A 206 -12.98 -6.55 -18.84
CA ASN A 206 -13.28 -6.26 -20.24
C ASN A 206 -14.48 -5.32 -20.37
N LYS A 207 -14.46 -4.16 -19.71
CA LYS A 207 -15.18 -3.06 -20.37
C LYS A 207 -14.31 -2.72 -21.58
N PRO A 208 -14.86 -2.81 -22.78
CA PRO A 208 -14.15 -2.30 -23.95
C PRO A 208 -13.70 -0.88 -23.61
N PHE A 209 -12.49 -0.52 -24.03
CA PHE A 209 -12.02 0.86 -24.00
C PHE A 209 -13.18 1.77 -24.42
N ILE A 210 -13.79 2.45 -23.46
CA ILE A 210 -14.85 3.40 -23.75
C ILE A 210 -14.14 4.58 -24.42
N PRO A 211 -14.27 4.76 -25.75
CA PRO A 211 -13.63 5.90 -26.41
C PRO A 211 -14.12 7.14 -25.69
N LYS A 212 -13.27 8.19 -25.60
CA LYS A 212 -13.64 9.47 -24.93
C LYS A 212 -15.09 9.78 -25.25
N ILE A 213 -15.98 9.49 -24.30
CA ILE A 213 -17.43 9.58 -24.48
C ILE A 213 -17.80 11.03 -24.84
N PHE A 214 -16.96 11.97 -24.43
CA PHE A 214 -17.20 13.41 -24.51
C PHE A 214 -16.00 14.20 -25.05
N SER A 215 -15.67 13.98 -26.32
CA SER A 215 -15.03 15.09 -27.06
C SER A 215 -16.15 16.04 -27.44
N PRO A 216 -16.17 17.29 -26.95
CA PRO A 216 -17.21 18.24 -27.34
C PRO A 216 -17.18 18.39 -28.85
N ASN A 217 -18.25 17.98 -29.54
CA ASN A 217 -18.41 18.22 -30.96
C ASN A 217 -18.47 19.73 -31.20
N ALA A 218 -18.00 20.19 -32.34
CA ALA A 218 -18.11 21.62 -32.72
C ALA A 218 -19.58 22.06 -32.63
N GLY A 219 -19.88 22.96 -31.66
CA GLY A 219 -21.24 23.45 -31.41
C GLY A 219 -21.95 22.85 -30.18
N GLN A 220 -21.41 21.82 -29.50
CA GLN A 220 -22.07 21.27 -28.31
C GLN A 220 -21.91 22.24 -27.11
N LYS A 221 -23.04 22.54 -26.43
CA LYS A 221 -23.08 23.46 -25.28
C LYS A 221 -22.46 22.75 -24.05
N VAL A 222 -21.42 23.35 -23.48
CA VAL A 222 -20.82 22.91 -22.19
C VAL A 222 -21.23 23.85 -21.08
N ILE A 223 -22.02 23.37 -20.11
CA ILE A 223 -22.50 24.13 -18.95
C ILE A 223 -21.61 23.81 -17.76
N ARG A 224 -20.92 24.80 -17.23
CA ARG A 224 -19.92 24.65 -16.16
C ARG A 224 -20.53 24.99 -14.79
N GLY A 225 -20.40 24.08 -13.83
CA GLY A 225 -20.73 24.30 -12.43
C GLY A 225 -19.72 25.16 -11.71
N SER A 226 -20.09 25.67 -10.55
CA SER A 226 -19.17 26.40 -9.68
C SER A 226 -18.19 25.44 -9.02
N ARG A 227 -16.95 25.89 -8.87
CA ARG A 227 -15.90 25.15 -8.16
C ARG A 227 -16.16 25.16 -6.65
N PRO A 228 -15.77 24.10 -5.90
CA PRO A 228 -15.76 24.14 -4.44
C PRO A 228 -14.80 25.26 -3.99
N ALA A 229 -15.19 26.06 -3.04
CA ALA A 229 -14.47 27.20 -2.49
C ALA A 229 -13.98 28.23 -3.55
N LYS A 230 -14.65 29.37 -3.61
CA LYS A 230 -14.11 30.54 -4.30
C LYS A 230 -12.98 31.10 -3.43
N ALA A 231 -11.73 30.66 -3.71
CA ALA A 231 -10.59 31.43 -3.25
C ALA A 231 -10.72 32.84 -3.80
N ASN A 232 -10.44 33.85 -2.98
CA ASN A 232 -10.45 35.26 -3.29
C ASN A 232 -10.31 35.56 -4.79
N SER A 233 -11.25 36.26 -5.34
CA SER A 233 -11.32 36.68 -6.75
C SER A 233 -10.22 37.68 -7.19
N ARG A 234 -9.26 37.98 -6.29
CA ARG A 234 -8.18 38.91 -6.61
C ARG A 234 -7.18 38.28 -7.58
N PRO A 235 -6.72 39.02 -8.58
CA PRO A 235 -5.70 38.53 -9.50
C PRO A 235 -4.37 38.34 -8.76
N ARG A 236 -3.81 37.13 -8.86
CA ARG A 236 -2.46 36.84 -8.38
C ARG A 236 -1.41 37.42 -9.33
N LYS A 237 -0.22 37.75 -8.79
CA LYS A 237 0.87 38.35 -9.56
C LYS A 237 1.35 37.44 -10.69
N TYR A 238 1.43 36.11 -10.46
CA TYR A 238 1.82 35.17 -11.48
C TYR A 238 0.73 34.17 -11.75
N ARG A 239 0.33 34.05 -13.03
CA ARG A 239 -0.65 33.06 -13.49
C ARG A 239 0.06 31.74 -13.79
N LEU A 240 -0.50 30.64 -13.27
CA LEU A 240 -0.02 29.27 -13.57
C LEU A 240 -0.41 28.91 -15.01
N LEU A 241 0.56 28.52 -15.84
CA LEU A 241 0.36 28.11 -17.23
C LEU A 241 -0.40 26.76 -17.32
N GLU A 242 -0.93 26.47 -18.49
CA GLU A 242 -1.71 25.23 -18.70
C GLU A 242 -0.87 23.96 -18.88
N TYR A 243 0.35 24.07 -19.39
CA TYR A 243 1.27 22.95 -19.63
C TYR A 243 0.59 21.78 -20.37
N LYS A 244 0.13 22.04 -21.61
CA LYS A 244 -0.49 21.01 -22.44
C LYS A 244 0.55 19.96 -22.83
N ILE A 245 0.18 18.67 -22.79
CA ILE A 245 1.02 17.57 -23.24
C ILE A 245 1.20 17.69 -24.77
N PRO A 246 2.44 17.77 -25.30
CA PRO A 246 2.69 17.77 -26.73
C PRO A 246 2.24 16.44 -27.37
N MET A 247 1.50 16.52 -28.49
CA MET A 247 0.98 15.32 -29.16
C MET A 247 2.10 14.37 -29.59
N ALA A 248 3.22 14.90 -30.12
CA ALA A 248 4.35 14.07 -30.53
C ALA A 248 4.93 13.23 -29.39
N ILE A 249 5.06 13.79 -28.19
CA ILE A 249 5.55 13.04 -27.02
C ILE A 249 4.49 12.01 -26.56
N ARG A 250 3.21 12.37 -26.60
CA ARG A 250 2.12 11.44 -26.30
C ARG A 250 2.12 10.21 -27.22
N GLU A 251 2.25 10.43 -28.54
CA GLU A 251 2.31 9.36 -29.53
C GLU A 251 3.50 8.41 -29.30
N VAL A 252 4.67 8.95 -28.96
CA VAL A 252 5.86 8.15 -28.62
C VAL A 252 5.60 7.28 -27.40
N ILE A 253 5.03 7.84 -26.32
CA ILE A 253 4.74 7.10 -25.08
C ILE A 253 3.65 6.05 -25.32
N GLU A 254 2.56 6.39 -26.00
CA GLU A 254 1.46 5.45 -26.32
C GLU A 254 1.91 4.32 -27.24
N SER A 255 2.89 4.55 -28.13
CA SER A 255 3.53 3.49 -28.95
C SER A 255 4.54 2.65 -28.18
N LYS A 256 4.76 2.92 -26.89
CA LYS A 256 5.78 2.28 -26.05
C LYS A 256 7.23 2.43 -26.58
N ALA A 257 7.50 3.47 -27.34
CA ALA A 257 8.85 3.83 -27.73
C ALA A 257 9.51 4.69 -26.63
N THR A 258 10.82 4.58 -26.48
CA THR A 258 11.57 5.37 -25.51
C THR A 258 11.73 6.81 -26.03
N PRO A 259 11.25 7.83 -25.30
CA PRO A 259 11.47 9.23 -25.65
C PRO A 259 12.97 9.61 -25.65
N ASP A 260 13.42 10.43 -26.59
CA ASP A 260 14.83 10.83 -26.75
C ASP A 260 15.43 11.41 -25.45
N SER A 261 14.63 12.14 -24.66
CA SER A 261 15.08 12.74 -23.39
C SER A 261 15.43 11.74 -22.30
N LEU A 262 15.06 10.45 -22.46
CA LEU A 262 15.29 9.37 -21.49
C LEU A 262 16.42 8.42 -21.91
N VAL A 263 16.86 8.47 -23.16
CA VAL A 263 17.85 7.52 -23.72
C VAL A 263 19.19 7.60 -22.99
N GLU A 264 19.67 8.80 -22.67
CA GLU A 264 20.96 9.02 -22.00
C GLU A 264 20.86 8.90 -20.47
N GLY A 265 19.68 8.62 -19.91
CA GLY A 265 19.44 8.71 -18.48
C GLY A 265 19.46 10.17 -17.98
N LEU A 266 19.52 10.36 -16.66
CA LEU A 266 19.56 11.68 -16.04
C LEU A 266 20.99 12.25 -16.08
N THR A 267 21.14 13.44 -16.67
CA THR A 267 22.40 14.20 -16.74
C THR A 267 22.18 15.65 -16.32
N GLU A 268 23.27 16.39 -16.03
CA GLU A 268 23.21 17.82 -15.74
C GLU A 268 22.55 18.65 -16.86
N LYS A 269 22.68 18.22 -18.12
CA LYS A 269 22.22 18.96 -19.31
C LYS A 269 20.75 18.70 -19.62
N ASN A 270 20.23 17.51 -19.28
CA ASN A 270 18.88 17.10 -19.64
C ASN A 270 17.89 17.10 -18.44
N TYR A 271 18.28 17.63 -17.27
CA TYR A 271 17.49 17.58 -16.04
C TYR A 271 16.01 17.98 -16.25
N VAL A 272 15.74 19.12 -16.84
CA VAL A 272 14.37 19.61 -17.08
C VAL A 272 13.63 18.75 -18.10
N PRO A 273 14.15 18.49 -19.33
CA PRO A 273 13.46 17.65 -20.29
C PRO A 273 13.28 16.22 -19.80
N PHE A 274 14.22 15.66 -19.05
CA PHE A 274 14.14 14.31 -18.45
C PHE A 274 12.92 14.21 -17.52
N PHE A 275 12.89 14.98 -16.44
CA PHE A 275 11.78 14.94 -15.50
C PHE A 275 10.45 15.40 -16.10
N LYS A 276 10.47 16.34 -17.07
CA LYS A 276 9.26 16.75 -17.79
C LYS A 276 8.63 15.59 -18.55
N THR A 277 9.45 14.76 -19.17
CA THR A 277 8.97 13.54 -19.86
C THR A 277 8.41 12.52 -18.88
N LEU A 278 9.07 12.30 -17.75
CA LEU A 278 8.55 11.41 -16.69
C LEU A 278 7.21 11.91 -16.13
N LEU A 279 7.07 13.21 -15.91
CA LEU A 279 5.78 13.81 -15.50
C LEU A 279 4.69 13.64 -16.57
N ILE A 280 5.04 13.71 -17.88
CA ILE A 280 4.06 13.45 -18.95
C ILE A 280 3.62 11.98 -18.94
N MET A 281 4.54 11.03 -18.73
CA MET A 281 4.20 9.60 -18.59
C MET A 281 3.26 9.37 -17.41
N GLU A 282 3.57 9.96 -16.27
CA GLU A 282 2.73 9.92 -15.07
C GLU A 282 1.35 10.52 -15.33
N GLU A 283 1.29 11.68 -15.99
CA GLU A 283 0.03 12.37 -16.30
C GLU A 283 -0.85 11.59 -17.27
N ILE A 284 -0.28 10.96 -18.31
CA ILE A 284 -1.01 10.08 -19.23
C ILE A 284 -1.60 8.90 -18.48
N LYS A 285 -0.81 8.29 -17.60
CA LYS A 285 -1.28 7.16 -16.78
C LYS A 285 -2.42 7.57 -15.83
N LEU A 286 -2.31 8.72 -15.19
CA LEU A 286 -3.38 9.31 -14.37
C LEU A 286 -4.66 9.56 -15.19
N GLU A 287 -4.55 10.11 -16.41
CA GLU A 287 -5.69 10.28 -17.30
C GLU A 287 -6.39 8.95 -17.60
N ASP A 288 -5.63 7.90 -17.88
CA ASP A 288 -6.15 6.57 -18.19
C ASP A 288 -6.81 5.91 -16.97
N ASP A 289 -6.16 5.99 -15.82
CA ASP A 289 -6.68 5.40 -14.59
C ASP A 289 -7.94 6.11 -14.08
N MET A 290 -8.04 7.44 -14.24
CA MET A 290 -9.26 8.19 -13.92
C MET A 290 -10.46 7.75 -14.75
N ARG A 291 -10.25 7.26 -15.97
CA ARG A 291 -11.32 6.74 -16.82
C ARG A 291 -11.92 5.43 -16.31
N THR A 292 -11.25 4.74 -15.38
CA THR A 292 -11.84 3.58 -14.71
C THR A 292 -13.08 3.92 -13.89
N TYR A 293 -13.25 5.21 -13.53
CA TYR A 293 -14.43 5.73 -12.85
C TYR A 293 -15.59 6.06 -13.78
N ASP A 294 -15.39 6.09 -15.11
CA ASP A 294 -16.42 6.40 -16.07
C ASP A 294 -17.58 5.41 -15.96
N MET A 295 -18.81 5.91 -15.93
CA MET A 295 -20.01 5.11 -15.78
C MET A 295 -21.10 5.53 -16.77
N GLN A 296 -21.89 4.57 -17.19
CA GLN A 296 -23.01 4.80 -18.12
C GLN A 296 -24.34 4.50 -17.45
N ASN A 297 -25.37 5.22 -17.86
CA ASN A 297 -26.75 4.98 -17.44
C ASN A 297 -26.95 5.01 -15.91
N ILE A 298 -26.23 5.90 -15.21
CA ILE A 298 -26.33 6.08 -13.76
C ILE A 298 -27.42 7.10 -13.38
N THR A 299 -27.83 7.10 -12.14
CA THR A 299 -28.66 8.14 -11.54
C THR A 299 -27.92 8.87 -10.44
N PHE A 300 -28.19 10.17 -10.29
CA PHE A 300 -27.80 10.93 -9.13
C PHE A 300 -28.88 10.88 -8.04
N LYS A 301 -28.49 10.93 -6.78
CA LYS A 301 -29.39 11.15 -5.65
C LYS A 301 -29.23 12.58 -5.15
N THR A 302 -30.31 13.20 -4.70
CA THR A 302 -30.24 14.56 -4.14
C THR A 302 -29.91 14.51 -2.64
N LYS A 303 -28.86 15.23 -2.20
CA LYS A 303 -28.44 15.35 -0.80
C LYS A 303 -28.24 16.83 -0.43
N GLY A 304 -29.28 17.47 0.06
CA GLY A 304 -29.28 18.90 0.30
C GLY A 304 -29.07 19.73 -0.98
N ARG A 305 -28.01 20.53 -1.01
CA ARG A 305 -27.66 21.33 -2.20
C ARG A 305 -26.75 20.60 -3.21
N PHE A 306 -26.39 19.35 -2.95
CA PHE A 306 -25.50 18.56 -3.78
C PHE A 306 -26.23 17.40 -4.45
N LEU A 307 -25.68 16.93 -5.56
CA LEU A 307 -26.01 15.64 -6.12
C LEU A 307 -24.98 14.63 -5.63
N THR A 308 -25.39 13.40 -5.31
CA THR A 308 -24.47 12.33 -4.93
C THR A 308 -24.45 11.23 -5.96
N LEU A 309 -23.31 10.63 -6.11
CA LEU A 309 -23.07 9.47 -6.95
C LEU A 309 -22.39 8.39 -6.15
N GLU A 310 -23.00 7.22 -6.11
CA GLU A 310 -22.41 6.03 -5.53
C GLU A 310 -21.32 5.50 -6.46
N VAL A 311 -20.09 5.34 -5.95
CA VAL A 311 -18.93 4.84 -6.68
C VAL A 311 -18.41 3.60 -5.96
N LEU A 312 -18.77 2.43 -6.47
CA LEU A 312 -18.42 1.16 -5.85
C LEU A 312 -16.90 0.96 -5.79
N GLY A 313 -16.39 0.60 -4.62
CA GLY A 313 -14.97 0.42 -4.36
C GLY A 313 -14.16 1.71 -4.38
N LEU A 314 -14.78 2.86 -4.13
CA LEU A 314 -14.17 4.20 -4.16
C LEU A 314 -12.88 4.28 -3.32
N ALA A 315 -12.89 3.70 -2.13
CA ALA A 315 -11.76 3.74 -1.21
C ALA A 315 -10.52 2.98 -1.70
N GLU A 316 -10.71 1.99 -2.61
CA GLU A 316 -9.65 1.09 -3.08
C GLU A 316 -9.13 1.42 -4.49
N ARG A 317 -9.91 2.20 -5.26
CA ARG A 317 -9.49 2.58 -6.61
C ARG A 317 -8.39 3.62 -6.59
N ARG A 318 -7.46 3.49 -7.51
CA ARG A 318 -6.34 4.43 -7.70
C ARG A 318 -6.34 4.95 -9.14
N PRO A 319 -6.00 6.23 -9.34
CA PRO A 319 -5.84 7.29 -8.33
C PRO A 319 -7.13 7.54 -7.56
N SER A 320 -7.06 7.92 -6.27
CA SER A 320 -8.25 8.25 -5.49
C SER A 320 -8.90 9.52 -6.01
N LEU A 321 -10.25 9.55 -6.07
CA LEU A 321 -10.97 10.79 -6.34
C LEU A 321 -10.76 11.77 -5.18
N VAL A 322 -10.55 13.03 -5.50
CA VAL A 322 -10.33 14.08 -4.51
C VAL A 322 -11.23 15.30 -4.76
N THR A 323 -11.42 16.11 -3.72
CA THR A 323 -12.15 17.36 -3.82
C THR A 323 -11.52 18.26 -4.90
N GLY A 324 -12.34 18.76 -5.83
CA GLY A 324 -11.90 19.58 -6.94
C GLY A 324 -11.66 18.84 -8.25
N ASP A 325 -11.68 17.50 -8.25
CA ASP A 325 -11.73 16.72 -9.48
C ASP A 325 -13.00 17.03 -10.26
N ILE A 326 -12.95 16.71 -11.53
CA ILE A 326 -13.96 17.11 -12.48
C ILE A 326 -14.81 15.91 -12.85
N ILE A 327 -16.11 16.12 -12.91
CA ILE A 327 -17.06 15.18 -13.47
C ILE A 327 -17.81 15.83 -14.63
N ILE A 328 -17.92 15.11 -15.74
CA ILE A 328 -18.71 15.53 -16.91
C ILE A 328 -19.90 14.60 -16.98
N ALA A 329 -21.12 15.14 -16.93
CA ALA A 329 -22.36 14.39 -17.02
C ALA A 329 -23.10 14.74 -18.32
N LYS A 330 -23.56 13.72 -19.01
CA LYS A 330 -24.40 13.84 -20.22
C LYS A 330 -25.71 13.09 -19.97
N PRO A 331 -26.89 13.73 -20.18
CA PRO A 331 -28.17 13.03 -20.10
C PRO A 331 -28.25 11.87 -21.12
N ALA A 332 -28.65 10.70 -20.66
CA ALA A 332 -28.85 9.51 -21.48
C ALA A 332 -30.22 9.54 -22.19
N SER A 333 -30.52 10.59 -22.98
CA SER A 333 -31.79 10.74 -23.68
C SER A 333 -31.81 9.98 -25.00
N HIS A 334 -32.96 9.42 -25.34
CA HIS A 334 -33.13 8.39 -26.36
C HIS A 334 -33.02 8.82 -27.84
N ASN A 335 -32.96 10.13 -28.17
CA ASN A 335 -33.19 10.49 -29.59
C ASN A 335 -32.17 11.43 -30.26
N ASP A 336 -31.17 11.99 -29.60
CA ASP A 336 -30.14 12.81 -30.28
C ASP A 336 -28.83 12.90 -29.49
N HIS A 337 -28.00 11.87 -29.68
CA HIS A 337 -26.72 11.77 -28.96
C HIS A 337 -25.73 12.91 -29.22
N ASN A 338 -25.91 13.72 -30.26
CA ASN A 338 -24.91 14.71 -30.67
C ASN A 338 -25.17 16.15 -30.19
N MET A 339 -26.37 16.47 -29.70
CA MET A 339 -26.77 17.85 -29.34
C MET A 339 -27.09 18.05 -27.86
N SER A 340 -27.12 16.99 -27.03
CA SER A 340 -27.37 17.12 -25.58
C SER A 340 -26.28 17.94 -24.89
N PRO A 341 -26.64 18.85 -23.96
CA PRO A 341 -25.67 19.66 -23.25
C PRO A 341 -24.77 18.76 -22.36
N LEU A 342 -23.51 19.13 -22.25
CA LEU A 342 -22.56 18.54 -21.32
C LEU A 342 -22.52 19.37 -20.04
N TYR A 343 -22.77 18.75 -18.90
CA TYR A 343 -22.67 19.41 -17.59
C TYR A 343 -21.33 19.08 -16.96
N LYS A 344 -20.47 20.10 -16.81
CA LYS A 344 -19.17 19.96 -16.15
C LYS A 344 -19.29 20.40 -14.70
N GLY A 345 -19.24 19.44 -13.77
CA GLY A 345 -19.28 19.64 -12.33
C GLY A 345 -17.95 19.34 -11.66
N HIS A 346 -17.91 19.52 -10.36
CA HIS A 346 -16.76 19.23 -9.52
C HIS A 346 -17.14 18.36 -8.35
N ILE A 347 -16.20 17.52 -7.90
CA ILE A 347 -16.31 16.79 -6.64
C ILE A 347 -16.13 17.80 -5.51
N PHE A 348 -17.15 17.91 -4.66
CA PHE A 348 -17.14 18.76 -3.48
C PHE A 348 -16.56 18.03 -2.27
N ARG A 349 -16.95 16.76 -2.08
CA ARG A 349 -16.51 15.91 -0.98
C ARG A 349 -16.54 14.45 -1.41
N VAL A 350 -15.59 13.69 -0.92
CA VAL A 350 -15.52 12.24 -1.09
C VAL A 350 -15.89 11.59 0.23
N GLU A 351 -16.89 10.71 0.22
CA GLU A 351 -17.29 9.89 1.35
C GLU A 351 -16.88 8.42 1.11
N ALA A 352 -17.22 7.49 2.01
CA ALA A 352 -16.72 6.12 1.94
C ALA A 352 -17.06 5.38 0.62
N GLU A 353 -18.30 5.53 0.14
CA GLU A 353 -18.80 4.85 -1.07
C GLU A 353 -19.50 5.82 -2.06
N GLU A 354 -19.60 7.11 -1.72
CA GLU A 354 -20.24 8.10 -2.56
C GLU A 354 -19.43 9.39 -2.68
N VAL A 355 -19.66 10.13 -3.76
CA VAL A 355 -19.07 11.46 -3.98
C VAL A 355 -20.18 12.51 -4.03
N LEU A 356 -19.98 13.64 -3.31
CA LEU A 356 -20.86 14.80 -3.37
C LEU A 356 -20.40 15.68 -4.54
N LEU A 357 -21.34 16.03 -5.41
CA LEU A 357 -21.07 16.69 -6.69
C LEU A 357 -21.73 18.06 -6.72
N GLN A 358 -21.03 19.03 -7.24
CA GLN A 358 -21.55 20.38 -7.47
C GLN A 358 -21.54 20.68 -8.98
N PHE A 359 -22.71 20.81 -9.55
CA PHE A 359 -22.92 21.19 -10.94
C PHE A 359 -23.46 22.63 -11.01
N HIS A 360 -23.79 23.09 -12.21
CA HIS A 360 -24.50 24.33 -12.44
C HIS A 360 -25.94 24.24 -11.92
N GLU A 361 -26.51 25.34 -11.45
CA GLU A 361 -27.87 25.40 -10.93
C GLU A 361 -28.92 24.85 -11.90
N GLU A 362 -28.70 25.00 -13.19
CA GLU A 362 -29.55 24.45 -14.25
C GLU A 362 -29.74 22.94 -14.07
N LEU A 363 -28.69 22.16 -13.88
CA LEU A 363 -28.80 20.73 -13.67
C LEU A 363 -29.48 20.40 -12.34
N HIS A 364 -29.13 21.10 -11.26
CA HIS A 364 -29.78 20.90 -9.96
C HIS A 364 -31.28 21.18 -9.96
N SER A 365 -31.74 22.15 -10.80
CA SER A 365 -33.15 22.52 -10.90
C SER A 365 -33.99 21.57 -11.77
N PHE A 366 -33.37 20.99 -12.79
CA PHE A 366 -34.06 20.08 -13.74
C PHE A 366 -33.92 18.61 -13.41
N HIS A 367 -32.95 18.24 -12.57
CA HIS A 367 -32.71 16.84 -12.23
C HIS A 367 -33.88 16.24 -11.45
N SER A 368 -34.31 15.05 -11.90
CA SER A 368 -35.25 14.16 -11.21
C SER A 368 -34.57 12.82 -10.90
N GLU A 369 -34.93 12.16 -9.79
CA GLU A 369 -34.34 10.89 -9.38
C GLU A 369 -34.46 9.74 -10.40
N GLY A 370 -35.36 9.91 -11.40
CA GLY A 370 -35.49 8.97 -12.52
C GLY A 370 -34.55 9.20 -13.70
N ASP A 371 -33.88 10.36 -13.73
CA ASP A 371 -33.04 10.74 -14.85
C ASP A 371 -31.74 9.90 -14.89
N ARG A 372 -31.34 9.54 -16.11
CA ARG A 372 -30.14 8.76 -16.39
C ARG A 372 -29.08 9.61 -17.04
N TYR A 373 -27.85 9.35 -16.64
CA TYR A 373 -26.68 10.08 -17.12
C TYR A 373 -25.54 9.13 -17.46
N ASP A 374 -24.77 9.50 -18.47
CA ASP A 374 -23.43 8.97 -18.68
C ASP A 374 -22.43 9.95 -18.05
N VAL A 375 -21.46 9.45 -17.27
CA VAL A 375 -20.50 10.29 -16.55
C VAL A 375 -19.07 9.90 -16.88
N GLN A 376 -18.22 10.93 -16.99
CA GLN A 376 -16.79 10.81 -17.19
C GLN A 376 -16.07 11.60 -16.13
N PHE A 377 -14.97 11.04 -15.58
CA PHE A 377 -14.14 11.70 -14.58
C PHE A 377 -12.84 12.21 -15.21
N GLU A 378 -12.44 13.41 -14.80
CA GLU A 378 -11.16 14.02 -15.14
C GLU A 378 -10.49 14.47 -13.85
N TYR A 379 -9.20 14.22 -13.69
CA TYR A 379 -8.47 14.69 -12.52
C TYR A 379 -8.18 16.19 -12.61
N ASN A 380 -7.99 16.83 -11.45
CA ASN A 380 -7.63 18.24 -11.38
C ASN A 380 -6.14 18.43 -11.69
N ARG A 381 -5.80 18.97 -12.84
CA ARG A 381 -4.41 19.19 -13.32
C ARG A 381 -3.61 20.21 -12.51
N LEU A 382 -4.19 20.84 -11.47
CA LEU A 382 -3.50 21.92 -10.74
C LEU A 382 -2.19 21.45 -10.11
N GLY A 383 -2.17 20.25 -9.54
CA GLY A 383 -0.96 19.64 -8.98
C GLY A 383 0.12 19.45 -10.05
N MET A 384 -0.21 18.77 -11.15
CA MET A 384 0.73 18.54 -12.26
C MET A 384 1.27 19.85 -12.85
N ARG A 385 0.42 20.84 -13.01
CA ARG A 385 0.83 22.18 -13.51
C ARG A 385 1.84 22.86 -12.59
N ARG A 386 1.75 22.67 -11.27
CA ARG A 386 2.74 23.16 -10.29
C ARG A 386 4.07 22.43 -10.40
N LEU A 387 4.03 21.11 -10.61
CA LEU A 387 5.23 20.31 -10.85
C LEU A 387 5.97 20.78 -12.11
N TYR A 388 5.25 20.98 -13.22
CA TYR A 388 5.84 21.53 -14.46
C TYR A 388 6.42 22.93 -14.24
N GLN A 389 5.72 23.81 -13.51
CA GLN A 389 6.21 25.17 -13.22
C GLN A 389 7.51 25.13 -12.40
N ALA A 390 7.55 24.28 -11.36
CA ALA A 390 8.71 24.12 -10.49
C ALA A 390 9.90 23.56 -11.27
N LEU A 391 9.64 22.59 -12.12
CA LEU A 391 10.64 21.97 -12.95
C LEU A 391 11.23 22.92 -14.01
N GLU A 392 10.42 23.77 -14.65
CA GLU A 392 10.94 24.82 -15.54
C GLU A 392 11.77 25.86 -14.78
N ALA A 393 11.40 26.19 -13.55
CA ALA A 393 12.18 27.08 -12.71
C ALA A 393 13.50 26.43 -12.27
N SER A 394 13.55 25.11 -12.06
CA SER A 394 14.75 24.40 -11.64
C SER A 394 15.88 24.43 -12.69
N GLY A 395 15.56 24.66 -13.97
CA GLY A 395 16.57 24.86 -15.00
C GLY A 395 17.46 26.12 -14.80
N LYS A 396 17.15 26.93 -13.78
CA LYS A 396 17.97 28.12 -13.40
C LYS A 396 18.76 27.88 -12.12
N LEU A 397 18.65 26.70 -11.52
CA LEU A 397 19.42 26.35 -10.33
C LEU A 397 20.88 26.08 -10.72
N ASP A 398 21.77 26.34 -9.77
CA ASP A 398 23.19 26.03 -9.94
C ASP A 398 23.37 24.51 -10.14
N THR A 399 24.23 24.10 -11.08
CA THR A 399 24.54 22.69 -11.32
C THR A 399 25.05 22.02 -10.05
N GLU A 400 25.90 22.67 -9.27
CA GLU A 400 26.39 22.17 -7.98
C GLU A 400 25.28 21.90 -6.95
N PHE A 401 24.13 22.57 -7.07
CA PHE A 401 22.97 22.30 -6.20
C PHE A 401 22.26 21.00 -6.57
N LEU A 402 22.08 20.77 -7.87
CA LEU A 402 21.38 19.57 -8.37
C LEU A 402 22.30 18.35 -8.43
N PHE A 403 23.58 18.55 -8.73
CA PHE A 403 24.63 17.53 -8.91
C PHE A 403 25.90 17.94 -8.16
N PRO A 404 25.98 17.72 -6.85
CA PRO A 404 27.11 18.17 -6.02
C PRO A 404 28.47 17.62 -6.41
N GLU A 405 28.52 16.49 -7.08
CA GLU A 405 29.73 15.83 -7.57
C GLU A 405 30.51 16.63 -8.61
N PHE A 406 29.87 17.58 -9.27
CA PHE A 406 30.50 18.51 -10.20
C PHE A 406 31.06 19.77 -9.53
N SER A 407 30.99 19.87 -8.20
CA SER A 407 31.61 20.97 -7.47
C SER A 407 33.12 20.89 -7.53
N SER A 408 33.74 21.98 -7.99
CA SER A 408 35.20 22.10 -8.05
C SER A 408 35.84 22.46 -6.71
N ASN A 409 35.03 22.91 -5.73
CA ASN A 409 35.52 23.37 -4.44
C ASN A 409 35.02 22.43 -3.32
N GLU A 410 35.92 22.02 -2.43
CA GLU A 410 35.56 21.36 -1.21
C GLU A 410 34.69 22.28 -0.34
N ARG A 411 33.54 21.78 0.09
CA ARG A 411 32.66 22.49 1.01
C ARG A 411 33.22 22.35 2.41
N LEU A 412 33.50 23.48 3.05
CA LEU A 412 33.85 23.52 4.48
C LEU A 412 32.83 24.36 5.24
N ILE A 413 32.17 23.77 6.22
CA ILE A 413 31.21 24.47 7.09
C ILE A 413 31.92 24.78 8.41
N GLU A 414 32.06 26.08 8.73
CA GLU A 414 32.59 26.54 10.00
C GLU A 414 31.52 26.49 11.07
N THR A 415 31.68 25.64 12.06
CA THR A 415 30.74 25.49 13.18
C THR A 415 31.17 26.32 14.38
N ARG A 416 30.21 26.62 15.25
CA ARG A 416 30.43 27.22 16.56
C ARG A 416 29.65 26.41 17.59
N PRO A 417 30.26 26.07 18.73
CA PRO A 417 29.55 25.39 19.81
C PRO A 417 28.30 26.16 20.22
N LEU A 418 27.21 25.45 20.41
CA LEU A 418 25.94 26.02 20.82
C LEU A 418 25.40 25.36 22.08
N VAL A 419 24.51 26.09 22.77
CA VAL A 419 23.74 25.55 23.89
C VAL A 419 22.33 25.28 23.37
N PRO A 420 21.84 24.04 23.49
CA PRO A 420 20.47 23.70 23.07
C PRO A 420 19.43 24.56 23.79
N ILE A 421 18.35 24.89 23.09
CA ILE A 421 17.23 25.72 23.58
C ILE A 421 16.11 24.84 24.10
N SER A 422 15.67 23.84 23.28
CA SER A 422 14.43 23.13 23.52
C SER A 422 14.60 21.90 24.41
N CYS A 423 15.68 21.15 24.26
CA CYS A 423 15.94 19.90 24.99
C CYS A 423 17.42 19.54 24.97
N ASN A 424 17.80 18.51 25.71
CA ASN A 424 19.15 17.95 25.60
C ASN A 424 19.21 17.17 24.25
N LEU A 425 20.07 17.65 23.36
CA LEU A 425 20.39 16.97 22.12
C LEU A 425 21.52 15.97 22.33
N ASN A 426 21.51 14.89 21.60
CA ASN A 426 22.66 14.02 21.50
C ASN A 426 23.76 14.63 20.60
N GLU A 427 24.91 13.99 20.52
CA GLU A 427 26.06 14.52 19.79
C GLU A 427 25.78 14.69 18.29
N GLU A 428 25.11 13.73 17.65
CA GLU A 428 24.78 13.79 16.24
C GLU A 428 23.75 14.89 15.96
N GLN A 429 22.73 15.02 16.81
CA GLN A 429 21.73 16.07 16.68
C GLN A 429 22.34 17.46 16.89
N LEU A 430 23.21 17.60 17.89
CA LEU A 430 23.93 18.84 18.15
C LEU A 430 24.82 19.23 16.97
N SER A 431 25.61 18.28 16.47
CA SER A 431 26.45 18.45 15.28
C SER A 431 25.63 18.88 14.07
N ALA A 432 24.47 18.22 13.81
CA ALA A 432 23.58 18.60 12.71
C ALA A 432 23.10 20.05 12.84
N VAL A 433 22.70 20.50 14.04
CA VAL A 433 22.26 21.87 14.27
C VAL A 433 23.41 22.85 14.06
N GLU A 434 24.61 22.58 14.58
CA GLU A 434 25.78 23.41 14.40
C GLU A 434 26.16 23.57 12.93
N MET A 435 26.14 22.47 12.17
CA MET A 435 26.38 22.48 10.72
C MET A 435 25.35 23.31 9.96
N ILE A 436 24.05 23.15 10.27
CA ILE A 436 22.97 23.95 9.67
C ILE A 436 23.18 25.45 9.94
N LEU A 437 23.54 25.83 11.16
CA LEU A 437 23.79 27.23 11.54
C LEU A 437 25.03 27.81 10.87
N GLY A 438 26.07 27.00 10.67
CA GLY A 438 27.31 27.38 10.01
C GLY A 438 27.21 27.45 8.49
N CYS A 439 26.21 26.77 7.90
CA CYS A 439 26.02 26.66 6.46
C CYS A 439 25.75 28.05 5.83
N LYS A 440 26.36 28.31 4.67
CA LYS A 440 26.25 29.59 3.92
C LYS A 440 25.60 29.42 2.55
N GLY A 441 24.86 28.33 2.32
CA GLY A 441 24.27 27.94 1.04
C GLY A 441 25.06 26.82 0.36
N GLY A 442 24.90 26.65 -0.97
CA GLY A 442 25.50 25.56 -1.74
C GLY A 442 24.58 24.33 -1.83
N PRO A 443 25.12 23.11 -2.04
CA PRO A 443 24.33 21.90 -2.09
C PRO A 443 23.46 21.69 -0.84
N PRO A 444 22.34 20.98 -0.93
CA PRO A 444 21.48 20.72 0.24
C PRO A 444 22.27 20.08 1.39
N TYR A 445 21.96 20.43 2.62
CA TYR A 445 22.44 19.72 3.80
C TYR A 445 21.43 18.64 4.20
N ILE A 446 21.86 17.40 4.40
CA ILE A 446 20.99 16.28 4.70
C ILE A 446 21.06 15.91 6.19
N VAL A 447 19.90 15.82 6.82
CA VAL A 447 19.72 15.17 8.13
C VAL A 447 19.08 13.81 7.87
N HIS A 448 19.91 12.78 7.72
CA HIS A 448 19.43 11.40 7.53
C HIS A 448 19.06 10.83 8.88
N GLY A 449 17.78 10.63 9.11
CA GLY A 449 17.27 10.16 10.40
C GLY A 449 16.29 9.01 10.26
N PRO A 450 16.69 7.78 10.57
CA PRO A 450 15.82 6.63 10.72
C PRO A 450 14.64 6.87 11.66
N PRO A 451 13.68 5.93 11.76
CA PRO A 451 12.54 6.05 12.66
C PRO A 451 12.99 6.32 14.10
N GLY A 452 12.32 7.22 14.80
CA GLY A 452 12.56 7.47 16.24
C GLY A 452 13.87 8.13 16.61
N THR A 453 14.71 8.57 15.67
CA THR A 453 16.01 9.20 15.94
C THR A 453 15.94 10.71 16.20
N GLY A 454 14.74 11.31 16.17
CA GLY A 454 14.55 12.71 16.55
C GLY A 454 14.78 13.73 15.44
N LYS A 455 14.59 13.39 14.16
CA LYS A 455 14.64 14.33 13.02
C LYS A 455 13.94 15.65 13.30
N SER A 456 12.65 15.59 13.64
CA SER A 456 11.83 16.79 13.87
C SER A 456 12.29 17.59 15.10
N VAL A 457 12.91 16.94 16.10
CA VAL A 457 13.56 17.61 17.25
C VAL A 457 14.77 18.43 16.77
N THR A 458 15.63 17.82 15.96
CA THR A 458 16.82 18.46 15.38
C THR A 458 16.45 19.66 14.51
N LEU A 459 15.43 19.50 13.63
CA LEU A 459 14.95 20.60 12.79
C LEU A 459 14.35 21.73 13.62
N THR A 460 13.51 21.39 14.62
CA THR A 460 12.91 22.39 15.52
C THR A 460 13.97 23.19 16.22
N GLU A 461 14.98 22.55 16.79
CA GLU A 461 16.09 23.21 17.45
C GLU A 461 16.85 24.15 16.50
N ALA A 462 17.18 23.69 15.28
CA ALA A 462 17.85 24.53 14.29
C ALA A 462 17.02 25.78 13.94
N ILE A 463 15.70 25.65 13.77
CA ILE A 463 14.79 26.77 13.50
C ILE A 463 14.74 27.74 14.69
N LEU A 464 14.64 27.23 15.91
CA LEU A 464 14.63 28.05 17.13
C LEU A 464 15.93 28.81 17.31
N GLN A 465 17.09 28.19 17.10
CA GLN A 465 18.41 28.83 17.14
C GLN A 465 18.52 29.94 16.10
N LEU A 466 18.08 29.69 14.86
CA LEU A 466 18.05 30.68 13.79
C LEU A 466 17.13 31.88 14.15
N TYR A 467 15.94 31.61 14.66
CA TYR A 467 14.97 32.61 15.03
C TYR A 467 15.50 33.51 16.15
N LYS A 468 16.17 32.92 17.18
CA LYS A 468 16.70 33.60 18.34
C LYS A 468 17.97 34.40 18.05
N THR A 469 18.90 33.84 17.28
CA THR A 469 20.23 34.40 17.09
C THR A 469 20.36 35.32 15.88
N LYS A 470 19.58 35.10 14.81
CA LYS A 470 19.71 35.85 13.56
C LYS A 470 18.42 36.63 13.25
N ARG A 471 18.33 37.90 13.61
CA ARG A 471 17.10 38.73 13.45
C ARG A 471 16.58 38.81 11.98
N ASN A 472 17.49 38.75 11.01
CA ASN A 472 17.16 38.88 9.58
C ASN A 472 16.88 37.53 8.91
N THR A 473 16.74 36.46 9.66
CA THR A 473 16.44 35.14 9.10
C THR A 473 14.97 35.03 8.78
N VAL A 474 14.67 34.60 7.55
CA VAL A 474 13.35 34.27 7.05
C VAL A 474 13.39 32.79 6.65
N ILE A 475 12.51 32.00 7.20
CA ILE A 475 12.54 30.55 7.14
C ILE A 475 11.27 30.03 6.45
N LEU A 476 11.44 29.16 5.46
CA LEU A 476 10.37 28.34 4.89
C LEU A 476 10.52 26.91 5.41
N VAL A 477 9.46 26.34 5.95
CA VAL A 477 9.42 24.96 6.43
C VAL A 477 8.34 24.21 5.65
N CYS A 478 8.70 23.14 4.95
CA CYS A 478 7.76 22.36 4.18
C CYS A 478 7.79 20.89 4.58
N ALA A 479 6.60 20.26 4.51
CA ALA A 479 6.44 18.83 4.71
C ALA A 479 5.52 18.26 3.61
N PRO A 480 5.52 16.94 3.33
CA PRO A 480 4.68 16.37 2.28
C PRO A 480 3.19 16.38 2.65
N SER A 481 2.85 16.28 3.92
CA SER A 481 1.47 16.21 4.41
C SER A 481 1.09 17.37 5.34
N ASN A 482 -0.22 17.60 5.49
CA ASN A 482 -0.74 18.58 6.45
C ASN A 482 -0.44 18.17 7.89
N SER A 483 -0.57 16.87 8.21
CA SER A 483 -0.29 16.35 9.55
C SER A 483 1.17 16.56 9.97
N ALA A 484 2.13 16.34 9.06
CA ALA A 484 3.55 16.59 9.32
C ALA A 484 3.85 18.08 9.52
N ALA A 485 3.26 18.96 8.69
CA ALA A 485 3.41 20.40 8.82
C ALA A 485 2.78 20.94 10.13
N ASP A 486 1.63 20.41 10.54
CA ASP A 486 0.98 20.77 11.81
C ASP A 486 1.77 20.26 13.02
N HIS A 487 2.40 19.09 12.91
CA HIS A 487 3.28 18.56 13.94
C HIS A 487 4.49 19.47 14.19
N LEU A 488 5.12 19.94 13.11
CA LEU A 488 6.23 20.91 13.21
C LEU A 488 5.79 22.25 13.81
N LEU A 489 4.61 22.76 13.41
CA LEU A 489 4.03 23.96 14.02
C LEU A 489 3.84 23.77 15.53
N GLY A 490 3.21 22.66 15.93
CA GLY A 490 2.96 22.35 17.33
C GLY A 490 4.25 22.33 18.15
N ARG A 491 5.30 21.67 17.64
CA ARG A 491 6.61 21.67 18.33
C ARG A 491 7.21 23.05 18.47
N LEU A 492 7.17 23.87 17.42
CA LEU A 492 7.72 25.23 17.46
C LEU A 492 6.96 26.15 18.41
N VAL A 493 5.65 26.04 18.49
CA VAL A 493 4.78 26.93 19.28
C VAL A 493 4.72 26.53 20.74
N MET A 494 4.79 25.22 21.04
CA MET A 494 4.75 24.71 22.41
C MET A 494 6.07 24.89 23.16
N GLU A 495 7.15 25.27 22.47
CA GLU A 495 8.45 25.47 23.09
C GLU A 495 8.50 26.81 23.84
N ASN A 496 8.41 26.74 25.17
CA ASN A 496 8.36 27.90 26.04
C ASN A 496 9.71 28.62 26.20
N ALA A 497 10.81 27.97 25.82
CA ALA A 497 12.16 28.57 26.00
C ALA A 497 12.46 29.72 25.03
N VAL A 498 11.68 29.82 23.93
CA VAL A 498 11.70 30.93 22.97
C VAL A 498 10.28 31.42 22.77
N ASN A 499 10.03 32.65 23.22
CA ASN A 499 8.71 33.27 23.00
C ASN A 499 8.58 33.68 21.53
N ILE A 500 8.16 32.73 20.68
CA ILE A 500 7.84 32.95 19.26
C ILE A 500 6.57 33.77 19.18
N ARG A 501 6.62 34.95 18.53
CA ARG A 501 5.45 35.80 18.38
C ARG A 501 4.51 35.22 17.30
N LYS A 502 3.23 35.23 17.55
CA LYS A 502 2.21 34.78 16.58
C LYS A 502 2.31 35.50 15.23
N GLU A 503 2.66 36.79 15.26
CA GLU A 503 2.78 37.64 14.07
C GLU A 503 3.99 37.26 13.20
N ASP A 504 4.94 36.51 13.73
CA ASP A 504 6.14 36.10 13.02
C ASP A 504 5.97 34.72 12.32
N VAL A 505 4.88 33.98 12.61
CA VAL A 505 4.63 32.59 12.10
C VAL A 505 3.35 32.53 11.30
N LEU A 506 3.42 31.93 10.13
CA LEU A 506 2.26 31.61 9.28
C LEU A 506 2.19 30.10 9.02
N ARG A 507 1.04 29.49 9.30
CA ARG A 507 0.67 28.17 8.79
C ARG A 507 -0.14 28.37 7.49
N LEU A 508 0.53 28.24 6.36
CA LEU A 508 -0.07 28.38 5.03
C LEU A 508 -0.81 27.11 4.63
N ASN A 509 -2.12 27.18 4.54
CA ASN A 509 -3.00 26.09 4.14
C ASN A 509 -3.49 26.22 2.70
N ALA A 510 -3.81 25.11 2.08
CA ALA A 510 -4.57 25.09 0.84
C ALA A 510 -6.02 25.54 1.10
N THR A 511 -6.62 26.27 0.16
CA THR A 511 -8.01 26.73 0.27
C THR A 511 -9.03 25.58 0.38
N ALA A 512 -8.68 24.40 -0.18
CA ALA A 512 -9.53 23.20 -0.14
C ALA A 512 -9.49 22.45 1.21
N ARG A 513 -8.55 22.77 2.10
CA ARG A 513 -8.47 22.13 3.41
C ARG A 513 -9.64 22.55 4.26
N SER A 514 -10.30 21.59 4.95
CA SER A 514 -11.33 21.93 5.94
C SER A 514 -10.71 22.56 7.18
N VAL A 515 -11.42 23.53 7.79
CA VAL A 515 -11.03 24.10 9.09
C VAL A 515 -11.14 23.06 10.19
N ASP A 516 -12.06 22.11 10.06
CA ASP A 516 -12.27 21.00 11.02
C ASP A 516 -11.08 20.01 11.05
N ASP A 517 -10.24 20.00 9.99
CA ASP A 517 -9.07 19.11 9.91
C ASP A 517 -7.84 19.66 10.66
N ILE A 518 -7.94 20.83 11.28
CA ILE A 518 -6.84 21.44 12.02
C ILE A 518 -7.24 21.64 13.50
N LYS A 519 -6.29 21.44 14.38
CA LYS A 519 -6.53 21.67 15.82
C LYS A 519 -6.82 23.15 16.07
N SER A 520 -7.81 23.41 16.95
CA SER A 520 -8.22 24.78 17.28
C SER A 520 -7.07 25.68 17.75
N GLU A 521 -6.09 25.13 18.47
CA GLU A 521 -4.89 25.85 18.96
C GLU A 521 -4.01 26.41 17.85
N PHE A 522 -4.10 25.85 16.62
CA PHE A 522 -3.30 26.27 15.47
C PHE A 522 -4.00 27.29 14.57
N LEU A 523 -5.30 27.54 14.77
CA LEU A 523 -6.08 28.47 13.94
C LEU A 523 -5.55 29.88 13.99
N ASP A 524 -5.01 30.31 15.12
CA ASP A 524 -4.39 31.65 15.30
C ASP A 524 -3.15 31.91 14.42
N PHE A 525 -2.52 30.84 13.88
CA PHE A 525 -1.39 30.90 12.96
C PHE A 525 -1.80 30.79 11.50
N CYS A 526 -3.10 30.63 11.22
CA CYS A 526 -3.64 30.49 9.88
C CYS A 526 -4.16 31.81 9.32
N SER A 527 -4.30 31.88 8.02
CA SER A 527 -4.95 33.00 7.33
C SER A 527 -6.23 32.54 6.69
N PHE A 528 -7.28 33.35 6.86
CA PHE A 528 -8.64 33.07 6.37
C PHE A 528 -9.06 34.05 5.29
N ASP A 529 -10.08 33.70 4.55
CA ASP A 529 -10.73 34.58 3.61
C ASP A 529 -11.45 35.72 4.37
N GLN A 530 -11.47 36.92 3.79
CA GLN A 530 -12.10 38.09 4.44
C GLN A 530 -13.61 38.01 4.49
N GLU A 531 -14.21 37.31 3.51
CA GLU A 531 -15.66 37.18 3.39
C GLU A 531 -16.16 35.89 4.05
N ASP A 532 -15.33 34.84 4.09
CA ASP A 532 -15.67 33.52 4.66
C ASP A 532 -14.54 33.01 5.55
N THR A 533 -14.69 33.19 6.85
CA THR A 533 -13.73 32.72 7.87
C THR A 533 -13.66 31.21 8.01
N THR A 534 -14.48 30.45 7.28
CA THR A 534 -14.40 28.98 7.23
C THR A 534 -13.47 28.49 6.10
N VAL A 535 -12.91 29.42 5.30
CA VAL A 535 -12.06 29.11 4.15
C VAL A 535 -10.66 29.68 4.35
N PHE A 536 -9.64 28.85 4.25
CA PHE A 536 -8.24 29.30 4.28
C PHE A 536 -7.87 30.11 3.05
N SER A 537 -7.07 31.14 3.24
CA SER A 537 -6.56 31.97 2.16
C SER A 537 -5.06 32.21 2.29
N CYS A 538 -4.41 32.53 1.16
CA CYS A 538 -3.02 32.98 1.17
C CYS A 538 -3.00 34.51 1.42
N PRO A 539 -2.22 35.01 2.41
CA PRO A 539 -2.07 36.43 2.63
C PRO A 539 -1.51 37.17 1.40
N ILE A 540 -1.75 38.46 1.31
CA ILE A 540 -1.16 39.30 0.25
C ILE A 540 0.35 39.51 0.44
N PHE A 541 1.05 39.87 -0.63
CA PHE A 541 2.49 40.08 -0.63
C PHE A 541 3.00 40.94 0.55
N GLU A 542 2.34 42.06 0.85
CA GLU A 542 2.70 43.01 1.90
C GLU A 542 2.56 42.40 3.31
N GLN A 543 1.74 41.40 3.47
CA GLN A 543 1.59 40.62 4.72
C GLN A 543 2.63 39.51 4.77
N LEU A 544 2.81 38.77 3.66
CA LEU A 544 3.73 37.63 3.57
C LEU A 544 5.16 38.00 3.91
N ILE A 545 5.64 39.19 3.47
CA ILE A 545 7.01 39.64 3.75
C ILE A 545 7.29 39.94 5.23
N ARG A 546 6.26 40.01 6.07
CA ARG A 546 6.39 40.26 7.52
C ARG A 546 6.67 39.01 8.34
N TYR A 547 6.27 37.85 7.83
CA TYR A 547 6.47 36.60 8.53
C TYR A 547 7.94 36.17 8.50
N ARG A 548 8.44 35.72 9.63
CA ARG A 548 9.79 35.17 9.75
C ARG A 548 9.84 33.67 9.54
N ILE A 549 8.74 32.97 9.82
CA ILE A 549 8.60 31.53 9.67
C ILE A 549 7.30 31.27 8.89
N ILE A 550 7.39 30.62 7.75
CA ILE A 550 6.21 30.14 6.99
C ILE A 550 6.27 28.61 6.95
N ILE A 551 5.21 27.96 7.44
CA ILE A 551 5.08 26.50 7.46
C ILE A 551 3.99 26.10 6.46
N SER A 552 4.30 25.21 5.52
CA SER A 552 3.36 24.78 4.49
C SER A 552 3.57 23.32 4.07
N THR A 553 2.67 22.78 3.24
CA THR A 553 3.01 21.58 2.47
C THR A 553 3.83 21.96 1.23
N TYR A 554 4.59 21.01 0.63
CA TYR A 554 5.35 21.27 -0.59
C TYR A 554 4.47 21.90 -1.66
N ALA A 555 3.34 21.30 -1.96
CA ALA A 555 2.40 21.78 -2.96
C ALA A 555 1.80 23.16 -2.63
N SER A 556 1.56 23.48 -1.34
CA SER A 556 1.00 24.79 -0.94
C SER A 556 2.03 25.91 -1.02
N ALA A 557 3.33 25.62 -0.97
CA ALA A 557 4.40 26.61 -1.17
C ALA A 557 4.31 27.32 -2.54
N ALA A 558 3.71 26.66 -3.55
CA ALA A 558 3.43 27.29 -4.84
C ALA A 558 2.53 28.54 -4.74
N LEU A 559 1.73 28.70 -3.68
CA LEU A 559 0.92 29.89 -3.44
C LEU A 559 1.79 31.12 -3.19
N LEU A 560 2.93 30.95 -2.51
CA LEU A 560 3.90 32.03 -2.25
C LEU A 560 4.52 32.53 -3.55
N CYS A 561 4.81 31.62 -4.48
CA CYS A 561 5.27 31.96 -5.81
C CYS A 561 4.20 32.74 -6.59
N ALA A 562 2.95 32.31 -6.53
CA ALA A 562 1.82 32.97 -7.20
C ALA A 562 1.57 34.39 -6.66
N GLU A 563 1.79 34.64 -5.36
CA GLU A 563 1.72 35.97 -4.76
C GLU A 563 2.96 36.84 -5.06
N GLY A 564 3.99 36.23 -5.65
CA GLY A 564 5.16 36.95 -6.14
C GLY A 564 6.26 37.25 -5.15
N LEU A 565 6.42 36.38 -4.13
CA LEU A 565 7.60 36.42 -3.30
C LEU A 565 8.86 36.22 -4.16
N PRO A 566 9.89 37.04 -3.97
CA PRO A 566 11.07 36.97 -4.83
C PRO A 566 11.99 35.80 -4.49
N SER A 567 12.79 35.39 -5.45
CA SER A 567 13.90 34.48 -5.24
C SER A 567 14.89 35.08 -4.24
N GLY A 568 15.35 34.26 -3.28
CA GLY A 568 16.21 34.68 -2.17
C GLY A 568 15.48 35.36 -1.01
N HIS A 569 14.15 35.39 -1.01
CA HIS A 569 13.36 35.87 0.13
C HIS A 569 13.65 35.06 1.39
N PHE A 570 13.69 33.72 1.24
CA PHE A 570 14.03 32.81 2.34
C PHE A 570 15.55 32.65 2.44
N THR A 571 16.05 32.81 3.65
CA THR A 571 17.47 32.55 3.97
C THR A 571 17.69 31.06 4.19
N HIS A 572 16.66 30.36 4.71
CA HIS A 572 16.68 28.92 4.99
C HIS A 572 15.38 28.28 4.51
N ILE A 573 15.50 27.11 3.90
CA ILE A 573 14.39 26.25 3.47
C ILE A 573 14.60 24.89 4.11
N PHE A 574 13.68 24.49 4.99
CA PHE A 574 13.67 23.18 5.62
C PHE A 574 12.61 22.31 4.99
N LEU A 575 13.00 21.12 4.56
CA LEU A 575 12.12 20.12 3.93
C LEU A 575 12.13 18.87 4.82
N ASP A 576 11.08 18.71 5.61
CA ASP A 576 10.89 17.52 6.45
C ASP A 576 10.26 16.39 5.64
N GLU A 577 10.57 15.15 6.02
CA GLU A 577 10.14 13.93 5.29
C GLU A 577 10.46 14.00 3.78
N ALA A 578 11.67 14.50 3.44
CA ALA A 578 12.06 14.78 2.07
C ALA A 578 12.20 13.53 1.18
N ALA A 579 12.29 12.35 1.78
CA ALA A 579 12.31 11.09 1.06
C ALA A 579 10.96 10.67 0.50
N GLN A 580 9.84 11.27 0.98
CA GLN A 580 8.49 10.94 0.51
C GLN A 580 8.06 11.70 -0.74
N ALA A 581 8.71 12.83 -1.01
CA ALA A 581 8.37 13.68 -2.15
C ALA A 581 9.19 13.30 -3.38
N SER A 582 8.54 13.23 -4.54
CA SER A 582 9.28 13.08 -5.80
C SER A 582 10.21 14.28 -6.03
N GLU A 583 11.25 14.09 -6.84
CA GLU A 583 12.19 15.17 -7.11
C GLU A 583 11.49 16.41 -7.70
N PRO A 584 10.57 16.31 -8.68
CA PRO A 584 9.79 17.47 -9.15
C PRO A 584 8.92 18.12 -8.05
N GLU A 585 8.41 17.36 -7.09
CA GLU A 585 7.63 17.90 -5.97
C GLU A 585 8.51 18.67 -5.00
N THR A 586 9.70 18.15 -4.69
CA THR A 586 10.72 18.83 -3.88
C THR A 586 11.13 20.17 -4.50
N MET A 587 11.11 20.28 -5.83
CA MET A 587 11.44 21.54 -6.53
C MET A 587 10.37 22.62 -6.37
N ILE A 588 9.13 22.34 -5.94
CA ILE A 588 8.09 23.36 -5.74
C ILE A 588 8.54 24.43 -4.72
N PRO A 589 8.91 24.08 -3.47
CA PRO A 589 9.40 25.05 -2.49
C PRO A 589 10.83 25.57 -2.77
N VAL A 590 11.61 24.89 -3.60
CA VAL A 590 13.03 25.19 -3.79
C VAL A 590 13.28 26.04 -5.02
N SER A 591 12.86 25.61 -6.20
CA SER A 591 13.32 26.13 -7.48
C SER A 591 13.08 27.63 -7.68
N HIS A 592 11.99 28.17 -7.12
CA HIS A 592 11.65 29.59 -7.25
C HIS A 592 12.35 30.45 -6.19
N PHE A 593 12.54 29.92 -4.96
CA PHE A 593 13.03 30.70 -3.83
C PHE A 593 14.53 30.61 -3.58
N TYR A 594 15.15 29.54 -4.10
CA TYR A 594 16.58 29.31 -3.95
C TYR A 594 17.42 30.43 -4.59
N ARG A 595 18.48 30.81 -3.91
CA ARG A 595 19.67 31.51 -4.39
C ARG A 595 20.91 30.90 -3.78
N ARG A 596 22.10 31.17 -4.35
CA ARG A 596 23.38 30.59 -3.93
C ARG A 596 23.63 30.67 -2.41
N ASN A 597 23.12 31.71 -1.74
CA ASN A 597 23.26 31.90 -0.30
C ASN A 597 22.08 31.34 0.51
N THR A 598 21.08 30.72 -0.12
CA THR A 598 19.96 30.08 0.58
C THR A 598 20.41 28.73 1.07
N VAL A 599 20.25 28.50 2.37
CA VAL A 599 20.52 27.19 2.97
C VAL A 599 19.30 26.30 2.78
N VAL A 600 19.49 25.15 2.14
CA VAL A 600 18.44 24.14 1.98
C VAL A 600 18.80 22.91 2.83
N VAL A 601 17.88 22.51 3.70
CA VAL A 601 18.04 21.35 4.60
C VAL A 601 16.98 20.33 4.24
N LEU A 602 17.42 19.09 3.91
CA LEU A 602 16.55 17.95 3.65
C LEU A 602 16.61 17.01 4.86
N ALA A 603 15.48 16.74 5.49
CA ALA A 603 15.40 15.75 6.55
C ALA A 603 14.46 14.62 6.14
N GLY A 604 14.87 13.40 6.34
CA GLY A 604 14.07 12.25 5.89
C GLY A 604 14.78 10.92 6.11
N ASP A 605 14.18 9.90 5.51
CA ASP A 605 14.71 8.54 5.55
C ASP A 605 14.34 7.78 4.27
N PRO A 606 15.30 7.54 3.36
CA PRO A 606 15.05 6.80 2.11
C PRO A 606 14.59 5.35 2.30
N MET A 607 14.84 4.75 3.47
CA MET A 607 14.41 3.38 3.81
C MET A 607 12.97 3.31 4.33
N GLN A 608 12.25 4.45 4.41
CA GLN A 608 10.83 4.54 4.66
C GLN A 608 10.06 4.80 3.36
N LEU A 609 8.74 5.11 3.46
CA LEU A 609 7.89 5.32 2.28
C LEU A 609 8.46 6.40 1.37
N GLY A 610 8.57 6.06 0.09
CA GLY A 610 8.96 6.96 -0.99
C GLY A 610 7.77 7.65 -1.67
N PRO A 611 8.02 8.38 -2.76
CA PRO A 611 6.98 8.97 -3.59
C PRO A 611 6.00 7.95 -4.14
N VAL A 612 4.73 8.33 -4.27
CA VAL A 612 3.70 7.49 -4.90
C VAL A 612 3.64 7.80 -6.38
N ILE A 613 3.96 6.80 -7.21
CA ILE A 613 3.98 6.89 -8.67
C ILE A 613 2.99 5.87 -9.24
N PHE A 614 2.17 6.30 -10.20
CA PHE A 614 1.17 5.46 -10.86
C PHE A 614 1.70 4.83 -12.15
N SER A 615 2.57 5.54 -12.88
CA SER A 615 3.20 5.03 -14.09
C SER A 615 4.41 4.17 -13.76
N LYS A 616 4.30 2.84 -13.97
CA LYS A 616 5.43 1.92 -13.80
C LYS A 616 6.59 2.23 -14.74
N ASP A 617 6.28 2.74 -15.92
CA ASP A 617 7.29 3.13 -16.89
C ASP A 617 8.07 4.37 -16.38
N ALA A 618 7.36 5.38 -15.83
CA ALA A 618 8.03 6.54 -15.22
C ALA A 618 8.82 6.16 -13.95
N GLU A 619 8.30 5.20 -13.18
CA GLU A 619 8.97 4.66 -12.00
C GLU A 619 10.28 3.94 -12.37
N SER A 620 10.30 3.14 -13.43
CA SER A 620 11.48 2.44 -13.91
C SER A 620 12.60 3.37 -14.39
N TYR A 621 12.25 4.57 -14.87
CA TYR A 621 13.21 5.64 -15.21
C TYR A 621 13.58 6.54 -14.01
N GLY A 622 13.10 6.22 -12.80
CA GLY A 622 13.53 6.86 -11.55
C GLY A 622 12.62 7.98 -11.03
N LEU A 623 11.38 8.17 -11.52
CA LEU A 623 10.46 9.16 -10.96
C LEU A 623 10.09 8.84 -9.50
N GLY A 624 10.10 7.54 -9.13
CA GLY A 624 9.86 7.06 -7.75
C GLY A 624 11.00 7.31 -6.78
N LYS A 625 12.16 7.78 -7.25
CA LYS A 625 13.29 8.16 -6.42
C LYS A 625 13.14 9.63 -6.00
N SER A 626 13.23 9.91 -4.70
CA SER A 626 13.20 11.28 -4.20
C SER A 626 14.52 12.02 -4.46
N PHE A 627 14.49 13.36 -4.44
CA PHE A 627 15.70 14.19 -4.54
C PHE A 627 16.71 13.84 -3.44
N MET A 628 16.23 13.66 -2.21
CA MET A 628 17.06 13.24 -1.08
C MET A 628 17.73 11.88 -1.33
N GLU A 629 16.99 10.89 -1.81
CA GLU A 629 17.49 9.55 -2.11
C GLU A 629 18.59 9.61 -3.19
N ARG A 630 18.35 10.35 -4.28
CA ARG A 630 19.36 10.54 -5.32
C ARG A 630 20.63 11.22 -4.81
N LEU A 631 20.52 12.23 -3.95
CA LEU A 631 21.68 12.87 -3.33
C LEU A 631 22.43 11.90 -2.42
N CYS A 632 21.73 11.08 -1.62
CA CYS A 632 22.35 10.08 -0.74
C CYS A 632 23.18 9.02 -1.50
N GLU A 633 22.91 8.81 -2.79
CA GLU A 633 23.71 7.93 -3.64
C GLU A 633 24.96 8.60 -4.23
N SER A 634 25.01 9.93 -4.26
CA SER A 634 26.17 10.69 -4.73
C SER A 634 27.31 10.63 -3.73
N LYS A 635 28.55 10.74 -4.23
CA LYS A 635 29.78 10.44 -3.48
C LYS A 635 29.84 11.09 -2.09
N PHE A 636 29.68 12.41 -1.98
CA PHE A 636 29.85 13.15 -0.73
C PHE A 636 28.88 12.72 0.37
N TYR A 637 27.63 12.44 0.01
CA TYR A 637 26.60 11.99 0.96
C TYR A 637 26.74 10.50 1.27
N LYS A 638 27.10 9.69 0.30
CA LYS A 638 27.32 8.25 0.46
C LYS A 638 28.51 7.96 1.37
N ASP A 639 29.61 8.74 1.22
CA ASP A 639 30.82 8.63 2.03
C ASP A 639 30.61 9.19 3.46
N GLY A 640 29.50 9.85 3.73
CA GLY A 640 29.16 10.40 5.06
C GLY A 640 29.93 11.66 5.40
N ASP A 641 30.31 12.49 4.43
CA ASP A 641 31.01 13.76 4.69
C ASP A 641 30.11 14.70 5.52
N GLN A 642 30.58 15.05 6.71
CA GLN A 642 29.85 15.87 7.68
C GLN A 642 29.47 17.25 7.15
N ASN A 643 30.20 17.77 6.14
CA ASN A 643 29.82 19.04 5.47
C ASN A 643 28.55 18.91 4.62
N TYR A 644 28.10 17.69 4.31
CA TYR A 644 26.92 17.41 3.46
C TYR A 644 25.81 16.68 4.19
N VAL A 645 26.15 15.78 5.11
CA VAL A 645 25.18 14.90 5.76
C VAL A 645 25.52 14.62 7.22
N THR A 646 24.50 14.63 8.08
CA THR A 646 24.56 14.00 9.40
C THR A 646 23.60 12.82 9.45
N LYS A 647 24.10 11.67 9.89
CA LYS A 647 23.32 10.46 10.12
C LYS A 647 22.99 10.35 11.61
N LEU A 648 21.70 10.33 11.93
CA LEU A 648 21.21 10.11 13.30
C LEU A 648 21.09 8.61 13.54
N VAL A 649 21.70 8.08 14.60
CA VAL A 649 21.73 6.64 14.87
C VAL A 649 21.06 6.25 16.19
N ARG A 650 20.89 7.20 17.13
CA ARG A 650 20.27 6.93 18.44
C ARG A 650 18.75 6.98 18.35
N ASN A 651 18.09 5.83 18.59
CA ASN A 651 16.64 5.69 18.56
C ASN A 651 16.04 5.84 19.97
N TYR A 652 15.09 6.76 20.12
CA TYR A 652 14.40 7.09 21.38
C TYR A 652 12.97 6.54 21.41
N ARG A 653 12.57 5.75 20.40
CA ARG A 653 11.20 5.25 20.26
C ARG A 653 11.08 3.81 20.67
N CYS A 654 11.81 2.94 20.03
CA CYS A 654 11.58 1.51 20.04
C CYS A 654 12.40 0.82 21.13
N HIS A 655 11.80 -0.18 21.76
CA HIS A 655 12.52 -1.15 22.56
C HIS A 655 13.63 -1.82 21.74
N GLN A 656 14.73 -2.25 22.38
CA GLN A 656 15.90 -2.81 21.69
C GLN A 656 15.54 -3.98 20.75
N HIS A 657 14.72 -4.93 21.21
CA HIS A 657 14.34 -6.10 20.42
C HIS A 657 13.41 -5.75 19.25
N ILE A 658 12.62 -4.68 19.35
CA ILE A 658 11.82 -4.17 18.21
C ILE A 658 12.74 -3.51 17.17
N LEU A 659 13.79 -2.84 17.64
CA LEU A 659 14.71 -2.09 16.78
C LEU A 659 15.76 -2.99 16.09
N SER A 660 16.16 -4.11 16.70
CA SER A 660 17.25 -4.96 16.22
C SER A 660 17.03 -5.44 14.77
N LEU A 661 15.89 -6.00 14.48
CA LEU A 661 15.57 -6.50 13.14
C LEU A 661 15.57 -5.40 12.06
N PRO A 662 14.82 -4.27 12.18
CA PRO A 662 14.91 -3.21 11.19
C PRO A 662 16.31 -2.57 11.11
N SER A 663 17.07 -2.49 12.20
CA SER A 663 18.45 -2.01 12.19
C SER A 663 19.34 -2.86 11.29
N GLU A 664 19.25 -4.18 11.42
CA GLU A 664 19.99 -5.13 10.59
C GLU A 664 19.58 -5.05 9.11
N LEU A 665 18.25 -5.10 8.84
CA LEU A 665 17.73 -5.19 7.49
C LEU A 665 17.94 -3.92 6.65
N PHE A 666 17.80 -2.74 7.27
CA PHE A 666 17.71 -1.47 6.53
C PHE A 666 18.83 -0.47 6.86
N TYR A 667 19.51 -0.63 8.00
CA TYR A 667 20.44 0.38 8.51
C TYR A 667 21.81 -0.20 8.88
N LYS A 668 22.16 -1.36 8.33
CA LYS A 668 23.49 -2.02 8.52
C LYS A 668 23.85 -2.30 9.98
N GLY A 669 22.86 -2.40 10.86
CA GLY A 669 23.10 -2.59 12.29
C GLY A 669 23.49 -1.31 13.07
N ASP A 670 23.48 -0.14 12.44
CA ASP A 670 24.00 1.10 13.05
C ASP A 670 23.06 1.69 14.13
N LEU A 671 21.79 1.29 14.20
CA LEU A 671 20.84 1.90 15.11
C LEU A 671 21.03 1.39 16.55
N VAL A 672 21.06 2.33 17.48
CA VAL A 672 21.20 2.07 18.92
C VAL A 672 19.92 2.50 19.64
N SER A 673 19.29 1.59 20.39
CA SER A 673 18.15 1.95 21.24
C SER A 673 18.62 2.76 22.45
N CYS A 674 18.03 3.93 22.63
CA CYS A 674 18.20 4.82 23.78
C CYS A 674 16.86 5.04 24.50
N LYS A 675 15.88 4.15 24.27
CA LYS A 675 14.63 4.18 25.02
C LYS A 675 14.92 3.80 26.46
N GLU A 676 14.52 4.63 27.42
CA GLU A 676 14.55 4.27 28.83
C GLU A 676 13.57 3.12 29.06
N ASP A 677 14.00 2.08 29.78
CA ASP A 677 13.15 0.94 30.12
C ASP A 677 12.01 1.42 31.03
N ASP A 678 10.83 1.55 30.46
CA ASP A 678 9.60 1.77 31.20
C ASP A 678 9.29 0.51 32.03
N THR A 679 9.63 0.54 33.28
CA THR A 679 9.41 -0.57 34.22
C THR A 679 7.95 -0.92 34.46
N LEU A 680 7.00 -0.11 34.01
CA LEU A 680 5.56 -0.32 34.19
C LEU A 680 4.94 -1.30 33.19
N TYR A 681 5.38 -1.31 31.94
CA TYR A 681 4.74 -2.12 30.89
C TYR A 681 5.14 -3.61 30.92
N PRO A 682 6.39 -4.03 31.20
CA PRO A 682 6.73 -5.45 31.22
C PRO A 682 5.93 -6.29 32.23
N LEU A 683 5.42 -5.66 33.30
CA LEU A 683 4.59 -6.29 34.31
C LEU A 683 3.13 -6.51 33.84
N THR A 684 2.65 -5.65 32.93
CA THR A 684 1.24 -5.72 32.47
C THR A 684 0.98 -6.84 31.47
N TRP A 685 1.94 -7.18 30.61
CA TRP A 685 1.76 -8.25 29.63
C TRP A 685 2.55 -9.53 29.91
N LYS A 686 3.15 -9.65 31.11
CA LYS A 686 3.96 -10.81 31.50
C LYS A 686 3.30 -12.17 31.28
N ASP A 687 1.98 -12.22 31.48
CA ASP A 687 1.19 -13.46 31.27
C ASP A 687 0.54 -13.54 29.88
N PHE A 688 0.75 -12.52 29.03
CA PHE A 688 0.14 -12.44 27.70
C PHE A 688 1.08 -12.90 26.61
N ILE A 689 2.35 -12.47 26.65
CA ILE A 689 3.38 -12.87 25.68
C ILE A 689 4.22 -14.03 26.26
N PRO A 690 4.62 -15.00 25.42
CA PRO A 690 5.40 -16.15 25.89
C PRO A 690 6.72 -15.74 26.55
N ASN A 691 7.44 -14.78 25.97
CA ASN A 691 8.67 -14.24 26.51
C ASN A 691 8.54 -12.73 26.80
N PRO A 692 8.34 -12.33 28.08
CA PRO A 692 8.17 -10.93 28.46
C PRO A 692 9.40 -10.04 28.22
N GLU A 693 10.59 -10.61 28.15
CA GLU A 693 11.83 -9.87 27.86
C GLU A 693 12.01 -9.60 26.38
N PHE A 694 11.25 -10.29 25.53
CA PHE A 694 11.26 -10.14 24.08
C PHE A 694 9.91 -9.62 23.57
N PRO A 695 9.65 -8.32 23.58
CA PRO A 695 8.33 -7.74 23.28
C PRO A 695 8.06 -7.62 21.77
N VAL A 696 8.33 -8.68 21.02
CA VAL A 696 7.96 -8.85 19.61
C VAL A 696 7.27 -10.20 19.49
N LEU A 697 5.96 -10.21 19.33
CA LEU A 697 5.15 -11.43 19.30
C LEU A 697 4.65 -11.70 17.87
N PHE A 698 4.79 -12.93 17.41
CA PHE A 698 4.07 -13.40 16.22
C PHE A 698 2.97 -14.38 16.63
N MET A 699 1.73 -14.06 16.19
CA MET A 699 0.56 -14.93 16.41
C MET A 699 0.15 -15.59 15.10
N GLY A 700 0.37 -16.88 15.01
CA GLY A 700 0.01 -17.70 13.85
C GLY A 700 -1.50 -17.94 13.78
N VAL A 701 -2.16 -17.45 12.74
CA VAL A 701 -3.59 -17.58 12.50
C VAL A 701 -3.83 -18.05 11.07
N GLN A 702 -4.37 -19.24 10.90
CA GLN A 702 -4.80 -19.75 9.60
C GLN A 702 -6.25 -19.38 9.37
N GLY A 703 -6.50 -18.37 8.57
CA GLY A 703 -7.82 -17.90 8.19
C GLY A 703 -8.07 -18.05 6.69
N VAL A 704 -9.05 -17.30 6.18
CA VAL A 704 -9.36 -17.20 4.75
C VAL A 704 -9.45 -15.73 4.38
N ASP A 705 -8.71 -15.32 3.36
CA ASP A 705 -8.84 -13.98 2.79
C ASP A 705 -10.06 -13.93 1.86
N GLU A 706 -10.94 -12.98 2.14
CA GLU A 706 -12.24 -12.82 1.49
C GLU A 706 -12.34 -11.44 0.83
N ARG A 707 -13.26 -11.33 -0.12
CA ARG A 707 -13.70 -10.06 -0.74
C ARG A 707 -15.22 -9.99 -0.74
N GLU A 708 -15.78 -8.80 -0.77
CA GLU A 708 -17.22 -8.63 -0.77
C GLU A 708 -17.71 -7.64 -1.84
N GLY A 709 -18.91 -7.88 -2.36
CA GLY A 709 -19.53 -7.02 -3.36
C GLY A 709 -18.64 -6.82 -4.59
N ASN A 710 -18.47 -5.59 -5.02
CA ASN A 710 -17.57 -5.22 -6.12
C ASN A 710 -16.23 -4.62 -5.61
N ASN A 711 -15.96 -4.73 -4.30
CA ASN A 711 -14.77 -4.17 -3.70
C ASN A 711 -13.57 -5.12 -3.91
N PRO A 712 -12.47 -4.69 -4.54
CA PRO A 712 -11.30 -5.52 -4.76
C PRO A 712 -10.45 -5.75 -3.51
N SER A 713 -10.68 -5.02 -2.42
CA SER A 713 -9.90 -5.08 -1.19
C SER A 713 -10.15 -6.36 -0.41
N TRP A 714 -9.07 -6.92 0.13
CA TRP A 714 -9.10 -8.14 0.89
C TRP A 714 -9.40 -7.90 2.37
N PHE A 715 -10.03 -8.89 3.01
CA PHE A 715 -10.16 -8.95 4.46
C PHE A 715 -10.13 -10.40 4.93
N ASN A 716 -9.74 -10.60 6.18
CA ASN A 716 -9.69 -11.89 6.87
C ASN A 716 -10.41 -11.73 8.20
N ARG A 717 -11.61 -12.29 8.29
CA ARG A 717 -12.46 -12.13 9.47
C ARG A 717 -11.95 -12.87 10.69
N ILE A 718 -11.20 -13.95 10.50
CA ILE A 718 -10.59 -14.70 11.60
C ILE A 718 -9.45 -13.88 12.21
N GLU A 719 -8.56 -13.29 11.38
CA GLU A 719 -7.54 -12.37 11.88
C GLU A 719 -8.15 -11.12 12.54
N ALA A 720 -9.25 -10.56 11.94
CA ALA A 720 -9.92 -9.40 12.54
C ALA A 720 -10.49 -9.72 13.93
N SER A 721 -11.03 -10.90 14.12
CA SER A 721 -11.48 -11.38 15.44
C SER A 721 -10.30 -11.55 16.41
N GLU A 722 -9.18 -12.09 15.96
CA GLU A 722 -7.99 -12.25 16.80
C GLU A 722 -7.40 -10.90 17.25
N VAL A 723 -7.40 -9.90 16.35
CA VAL A 723 -7.01 -8.52 16.70
C VAL A 723 -7.88 -7.99 17.84
N VAL A 724 -9.19 -8.19 17.78
CA VAL A 724 -10.13 -7.73 18.83
C VAL A 724 -9.89 -8.43 20.16
N ASP A 725 -9.68 -9.76 20.15
CA ASP A 725 -9.38 -10.52 21.35
C ASP A 725 -8.07 -10.10 22.01
N VAL A 726 -7.04 -9.84 21.19
CA VAL A 726 -5.77 -9.28 21.66
C VAL A 726 -5.98 -7.92 22.33
N ILE A 727 -6.75 -7.05 21.70
CA ILE A 727 -7.04 -5.71 22.24
C ILE A 727 -7.81 -5.80 23.57
N LEU A 728 -8.84 -6.66 23.65
CA LEU A 728 -9.58 -6.88 24.90
C LEU A 728 -8.66 -7.36 26.01
N ASN A 729 -7.80 -8.33 25.74
CA ASN A 729 -6.80 -8.81 26.69
C ASN A 729 -5.83 -7.71 27.17
N LEU A 730 -5.39 -6.83 26.25
CA LEU A 730 -4.48 -5.73 26.60
C LEU A 730 -5.19 -4.67 27.46
N ILE A 731 -6.44 -4.36 27.16
CA ILE A 731 -7.26 -3.41 27.95
C ILE A 731 -7.55 -3.99 29.33
N ASP A 732 -7.90 -5.26 29.44
CA ASP A 732 -8.13 -5.93 30.73
C ASP A 732 -6.88 -5.93 31.61
N LYS A 733 -5.69 -5.90 31.01
CA LYS A 733 -4.40 -5.74 31.70
C LYS A 733 -4.03 -4.29 31.99
N GLY A 734 -4.89 -3.32 31.67
CA GLY A 734 -4.74 -1.91 32.01
C GLY A 734 -4.04 -1.04 30.97
N ILE A 735 -3.84 -1.52 29.75
CA ILE A 735 -3.30 -0.69 28.67
C ILE A 735 -4.43 0.19 28.12
N LYS A 736 -4.14 1.48 27.98
CA LYS A 736 -5.13 2.44 27.51
C LYS A 736 -5.37 2.28 25.99
N SER A 737 -6.61 2.51 25.57
CA SER A 737 -7.00 2.46 24.15
C SER A 737 -6.19 3.42 23.26
N GLU A 738 -5.82 4.60 23.78
CA GLU A 738 -5.00 5.58 23.06
C GLU A 738 -3.56 5.13 22.79
N ASP A 739 -3.05 4.18 23.59
CA ASP A 739 -1.70 3.61 23.48
C ASP A 739 -1.64 2.42 22.51
N ILE A 740 -2.79 1.97 21.99
CA ILE A 740 -2.90 0.85 21.05
C ILE A 740 -3.14 1.39 19.63
N GLY A 741 -2.46 0.82 18.65
CA GLY A 741 -2.69 1.06 17.24
C GLY A 741 -2.75 -0.23 16.44
N VAL A 742 -3.60 -0.28 15.42
CA VAL A 742 -3.72 -1.44 14.53
C VAL A 742 -3.37 -1.03 13.10
N ILE A 743 -2.40 -1.74 12.53
CA ILE A 743 -1.93 -1.52 11.15
C ILE A 743 -2.34 -2.74 10.30
N THR A 744 -2.92 -2.48 9.15
CA THR A 744 -3.23 -3.52 8.17
C THR A 744 -3.11 -2.98 6.74
N PRO A 745 -2.65 -3.78 5.75
CA PRO A 745 -2.39 -3.30 4.41
C PRO A 745 -3.66 -3.03 3.57
N TYR A 746 -4.83 -3.54 4.00
CA TYR A 746 -6.05 -3.49 3.21
C TYR A 746 -7.16 -2.66 3.88
N ARG A 747 -7.74 -1.75 3.12
CA ARG A 747 -8.81 -0.86 3.62
C ARG A 747 -10.03 -1.62 4.14
N GLN A 748 -10.42 -2.73 3.47
CA GLN A 748 -11.55 -3.52 3.91
C GLN A 748 -11.31 -4.15 5.28
N GLN A 749 -10.08 -4.59 5.55
CA GLN A 749 -9.68 -5.08 6.87
C GLN A 749 -9.75 -3.97 7.92
N VAL A 750 -9.31 -2.74 7.57
CA VAL A 750 -9.46 -1.56 8.46
C VAL A 750 -10.92 -1.38 8.84
N LEU A 751 -11.86 -1.40 7.86
CA LEU A 751 -13.29 -1.23 8.12
C LEU A 751 -13.88 -2.36 8.97
N LYS A 752 -13.47 -3.63 8.70
CA LYS A 752 -13.93 -4.79 9.47
C LYS A 752 -13.46 -4.74 10.92
N ILE A 753 -12.18 -4.44 11.15
CA ILE A 753 -11.63 -4.29 12.50
C ILE A 753 -12.27 -3.10 13.21
N SER A 754 -12.38 -1.92 12.57
CA SER A 754 -13.02 -0.74 13.17
C SER A 754 -14.47 -1.02 13.60
N LYS A 755 -15.25 -1.68 12.72
CA LYS A 755 -16.62 -2.09 13.03
C LYS A 755 -16.68 -3.07 14.21
N ALA A 756 -15.75 -4.02 14.28
CA ALA A 756 -15.70 -4.98 15.39
C ALA A 756 -15.32 -4.26 16.70
N LEU A 757 -14.36 -3.35 16.69
CA LEU A 757 -13.96 -2.56 17.85
C LEU A 757 -15.10 -1.67 18.35
N GLU A 758 -15.80 -1.00 17.47
CA GLU A 758 -16.98 -0.20 17.80
C GLU A 758 -18.06 -1.06 18.49
N THR A 759 -18.28 -2.28 17.99
CA THR A 759 -19.34 -3.17 18.49
C THR A 759 -18.98 -3.87 19.80
N PHE A 760 -17.75 -4.36 19.94
CA PHE A 760 -17.35 -5.25 21.03
C PHE A 760 -16.46 -4.61 22.09
N VAL A 761 -15.73 -3.54 21.75
CA VAL A 761 -14.82 -2.83 22.68
C VAL A 761 -15.38 -1.48 23.10
N GLY A 762 -16.13 -0.81 22.22
CA GLY A 762 -16.72 0.50 22.51
C GLY A 762 -15.69 1.62 22.69
N SER A 763 -14.47 1.47 22.16
CA SER A 763 -13.39 2.43 22.30
C SER A 763 -12.85 2.88 20.93
N ASP A 764 -12.37 4.12 20.89
CA ASP A 764 -11.81 4.75 19.70
C ASP A 764 -10.30 4.42 19.56
N ILE A 765 -10.02 3.17 19.18
CA ILE A 765 -8.66 2.72 18.86
C ILE A 765 -8.36 3.01 17.40
N LYS A 766 -7.22 3.62 17.13
CA LYS A 766 -6.82 3.91 15.75
C LYS A 766 -6.49 2.65 14.97
N VAL A 767 -7.31 2.37 13.95
CA VAL A 767 -7.05 1.35 12.94
C VAL A 767 -6.74 2.04 11.61
N GLY A 768 -5.70 1.61 10.90
CA GLY A 768 -5.35 2.23 9.64
C GLY A 768 -4.36 1.45 8.80
N THR A 769 -4.04 2.01 7.63
CA THR A 769 -2.98 1.48 6.76
C THR A 769 -1.61 1.99 7.21
N VAL A 770 -0.55 1.42 6.67
CA VAL A 770 0.85 1.82 6.95
C VAL A 770 1.04 3.32 6.70
N GLU A 771 0.47 3.83 5.60
CA GLU A 771 0.55 5.25 5.23
C GLU A 771 -0.12 6.15 6.28
N SER A 772 -1.24 5.72 6.85
CA SER A 772 -1.98 6.49 7.87
C SER A 772 -1.27 6.54 9.22
N PHE A 773 -0.31 5.64 9.47
CA PHE A 773 0.54 5.60 10.65
C PHE A 773 1.90 6.28 10.46
N GLN A 774 2.16 6.80 9.28
CA GLN A 774 3.42 7.52 9.04
C GLN A 774 3.53 8.76 9.93
N GLY A 775 4.71 8.97 10.54
CA GLY A 775 4.91 10.04 11.52
C GLY A 775 4.23 9.81 12.88
N GLN A 776 3.49 8.71 13.05
CA GLN A 776 2.82 8.36 14.31
C GLN A 776 3.51 7.19 15.01
N GLU A 777 3.23 7.02 16.28
CA GLU A 777 3.75 5.94 17.13
C GLU A 777 2.74 5.60 18.23
N ARG A 778 2.77 4.37 18.73
CA ARG A 778 1.97 3.90 19.86
C ARG A 778 2.84 3.01 20.75
N GLU A 779 2.44 2.83 21.99
CA GLU A 779 3.11 1.90 22.89
C GLU A 779 2.98 0.47 22.37
N VAL A 780 1.78 0.09 21.90
CA VAL A 780 1.50 -1.20 21.32
C VAL A 780 1.04 -1.05 19.87
N ILE A 781 1.67 -1.75 18.97
CA ILE A 781 1.23 -1.87 17.58
C ILE A 781 0.89 -3.32 17.28
N ILE A 782 -0.30 -3.52 16.72
CA ILE A 782 -0.79 -4.80 16.21
C ILE A 782 -0.83 -4.71 14.69
N VAL A 783 -0.16 -5.65 14.01
CA VAL A 783 -0.15 -5.72 12.54
C VAL A 783 -0.94 -6.94 12.10
N SER A 784 -2.03 -6.77 11.34
CA SER A 784 -2.80 -7.84 10.70
C SER A 784 -2.39 -7.96 9.25
N THR A 785 -1.90 -9.13 8.83
CA THR A 785 -1.36 -9.35 7.48
C THR A 785 -2.42 -9.70 6.46
N VAL A 786 -3.56 -10.23 6.88
CA VAL A 786 -4.76 -10.58 6.09
C VAL A 786 -4.60 -11.79 5.19
N ARG A 787 -3.46 -11.89 4.47
CA ARG A 787 -3.28 -12.91 3.44
C ARG A 787 -3.09 -14.30 4.04
N SER A 788 -3.96 -15.21 3.64
CA SER A 788 -3.95 -16.60 4.06
C SER A 788 -3.95 -17.59 2.90
N THR A 789 -4.03 -17.10 1.65
CA THR A 789 -3.98 -17.91 0.43
C THR A 789 -3.06 -17.28 -0.62
N ILE A 790 -2.40 -18.12 -1.42
CA ILE A 790 -1.59 -17.68 -2.56
C ILE A 790 -2.50 -17.67 -3.78
N LYS A 791 -2.85 -16.48 -4.24
CA LYS A 791 -3.64 -16.35 -5.46
C LYS A 791 -2.74 -15.96 -6.63
N HIS A 792 -2.72 -16.83 -7.64
CA HIS A 792 -2.00 -16.61 -8.88
C HIS A 792 -2.75 -15.62 -9.78
N ASN A 793 -2.81 -14.33 -9.39
CA ASN A 793 -3.14 -13.29 -10.34
C ASN A 793 -1.87 -12.90 -11.10
N GLU A 794 -1.97 -12.50 -12.37
CA GLU A 794 -0.80 -12.05 -13.15
C GLU A 794 -0.03 -10.89 -12.48
N THR A 795 -0.69 -10.12 -11.62
CA THR A 795 -0.10 -9.11 -10.75
C THR A 795 0.61 -9.72 -9.53
N ASP A 796 0.14 -10.87 -9.02
CA ASP A 796 0.74 -11.57 -7.88
C ASP A 796 1.89 -12.49 -8.30
N LYS A 797 1.99 -12.88 -9.57
CA LYS A 797 3.11 -13.66 -10.12
C LYS A 797 4.48 -12.96 -9.98
N ARG A 798 4.50 -11.63 -9.84
CA ARG A 798 5.73 -10.84 -9.66
C ARG A 798 6.02 -10.50 -8.20
N HIS A 799 4.99 -10.56 -7.34
CA HIS A 799 5.09 -10.26 -5.91
C HIS A 799 4.15 -11.22 -5.18
N CYS A 800 4.69 -12.26 -4.58
CA CYS A 800 3.94 -13.35 -3.96
C CYS A 800 2.88 -12.88 -2.95
N LEU A 801 3.07 -11.73 -2.30
CA LEU A 801 2.17 -11.16 -1.28
C LEU A 801 1.65 -9.75 -1.62
N GLY A 802 1.87 -9.27 -2.84
CA GLY A 802 1.37 -7.97 -3.28
C GLY A 802 1.88 -6.80 -2.42
N PHE A 803 0.99 -6.10 -1.72
CA PHE A 803 1.36 -4.94 -0.89
C PHE A 803 2.25 -5.27 0.31
N LEU A 804 2.25 -6.51 0.79
CA LEU A 804 3.07 -6.94 1.93
C LEU A 804 4.56 -7.05 1.53
N SER A 805 4.86 -7.34 0.28
CA SER A 805 6.24 -7.51 -0.21
C SER A 805 7.03 -6.21 -0.38
N ASN A 806 6.48 -5.05 0.03
CA ASN A 806 7.20 -3.79 -0.07
C ASN A 806 8.06 -3.55 1.19
N PRO A 807 9.40 -3.56 1.08
CA PRO A 807 10.30 -3.45 2.22
C PRO A 807 10.16 -2.13 3.00
N ARG A 808 9.87 -1.03 2.31
CA ARG A 808 9.68 0.28 2.96
C ARG A 808 8.40 0.32 3.79
N ARG A 809 7.32 -0.33 3.33
CA ARG A 809 6.07 -0.49 4.10
C ARG A 809 6.28 -1.37 5.31
N PHE A 810 6.98 -2.49 5.13
CA PHE A 810 7.37 -3.37 6.23
C PHE A 810 8.15 -2.59 7.29
N ASN A 811 9.22 -1.88 6.91
CA ASN A 811 10.02 -1.08 7.83
C ASN A 811 9.18 -0.05 8.61
N VAL A 812 8.28 0.67 7.92
CA VAL A 812 7.38 1.62 8.59
C VAL A 812 6.46 0.91 9.57
N ALA A 813 5.83 -0.21 9.19
CA ALA A 813 4.86 -0.91 10.03
C ALA A 813 5.48 -1.38 11.36
N ILE A 814 6.65 -2.03 11.31
CA ILE A 814 7.28 -2.61 12.49
C ILE A 814 7.97 -1.56 13.40
N THR A 815 8.31 -0.38 12.86
CA THR A 815 8.97 0.70 13.61
C THR A 815 8.00 1.73 14.22
N ARG A 816 6.68 1.45 14.21
CA ARG A 816 5.67 2.30 14.88
C ARG A 816 5.49 1.95 16.35
N ALA A 817 5.85 0.73 16.76
CA ALA A 817 5.74 0.26 18.14
C ALA A 817 6.85 0.85 19.01
N ARG A 818 6.47 1.31 20.21
CA ARG A 818 7.41 1.78 21.21
C ARG A 818 7.85 0.65 22.15
N SER A 819 6.86 -0.10 22.67
CA SER A 819 7.07 -1.06 23.76
C SER A 819 6.70 -2.49 23.40
N LEU A 820 5.68 -2.70 22.54
CA LEU A 820 5.24 -4.04 22.14
C LEU A 820 4.80 -4.06 20.68
N LEU A 821 5.34 -4.98 19.90
CA LEU A 821 4.93 -5.27 18.53
C LEU A 821 4.28 -6.64 18.47
N ILE A 822 3.07 -6.72 17.91
CA ILE A 822 2.34 -7.97 17.69
C ILE A 822 2.02 -8.10 16.20
N ALA A 823 2.51 -9.15 15.55
CA ALA A 823 2.16 -9.50 14.18
C ALA A 823 1.17 -10.67 14.21
N ILE A 824 0.05 -10.54 13.49
CA ILE A 824 -0.99 -11.58 13.38
C ILE A 824 -1.12 -11.96 11.91
N GLY A 825 -1.01 -13.25 11.60
CA GLY A 825 -1.12 -13.73 10.24
C GLY A 825 -0.85 -15.21 10.07
N ASN A 826 -0.97 -15.69 8.84
CA ASN A 826 -0.71 -17.10 8.50
C ASN A 826 0.79 -17.33 8.27
N PRO A 827 1.51 -18.05 9.16
CA PRO A 827 2.96 -18.24 9.06
C PRO A 827 3.36 -18.97 7.77
N HIS A 828 2.53 -19.87 7.24
CA HIS A 828 2.80 -20.63 6.01
C HIS A 828 2.74 -19.78 4.73
N ILE A 829 2.06 -18.63 4.80
CA ILE A 829 1.95 -17.70 3.68
C ILE A 829 2.98 -16.59 3.82
N ILE A 830 3.10 -16.05 5.02
CA ILE A 830 3.94 -14.89 5.27
C ILE A 830 5.45 -15.23 5.16
N CYS A 831 5.85 -16.50 5.45
CA CYS A 831 7.22 -16.96 5.30
C CYS A 831 7.75 -16.93 3.85
N LYS A 832 6.87 -16.80 2.85
CA LYS A 832 7.24 -16.68 1.44
C LYS A 832 7.79 -15.30 1.05
N ASP A 833 7.65 -14.31 1.92
CA ASP A 833 8.27 -13.00 1.77
C ASP A 833 9.53 -12.92 2.65
N GLU A 834 10.64 -12.46 2.09
CA GLU A 834 11.94 -12.44 2.78
C GLU A 834 11.90 -11.67 4.11
N HIS A 835 11.29 -10.48 4.12
CA HIS A 835 11.26 -9.61 5.32
C HIS A 835 10.33 -10.14 6.40
N TRP A 836 9.15 -10.62 6.01
CA TRP A 836 8.20 -11.22 6.94
C TRP A 836 8.67 -12.56 7.46
N ASN A 837 9.38 -13.35 6.64
CA ASN A 837 10.03 -14.59 7.07
C ASN A 837 11.06 -14.32 8.17
N LYS A 838 11.92 -13.30 7.97
CA LYS A 838 12.88 -12.89 9.00
C LYS A 838 12.20 -12.43 10.29
N LEU A 839 11.07 -11.70 10.21
CA LEU A 839 10.29 -11.32 11.40
C LEU A 839 9.70 -12.55 12.12
N LEU A 840 9.13 -13.50 11.37
CA LEU A 840 8.57 -14.73 11.92
C LEU A 840 9.62 -15.50 12.72
N TRP A 841 10.78 -15.78 12.10
CA TRP A 841 11.83 -16.52 12.76
C TRP A 841 12.53 -15.72 13.86
N HIS A 842 12.63 -14.41 13.75
CA HIS A 842 13.08 -13.55 14.86
C HIS A 842 12.19 -13.70 16.10
N CYS A 843 10.87 -13.83 15.92
CA CYS A 843 9.94 -14.09 17.02
C CYS A 843 10.08 -15.52 17.57
N VAL A 844 10.27 -16.51 16.69
CA VAL A 844 10.46 -17.93 17.10
C VAL A 844 11.76 -18.10 17.87
N ASP A 845 12.86 -17.53 17.36
CA ASP A 845 14.18 -17.58 18.00
C ASP A 845 14.18 -16.80 19.35
N GLY A 846 13.33 -15.77 19.46
CA GLY A 846 13.06 -15.03 20.70
C GLY A 846 12.07 -15.69 21.66
N GLU A 847 11.65 -16.95 21.41
CA GLU A 847 10.64 -17.70 22.20
C GLU A 847 9.31 -16.93 22.35
N SER A 848 8.95 -16.10 21.36
CA SER A 848 7.77 -15.24 21.36
C SER A 848 6.85 -15.52 20.16
N TYR A 849 6.54 -16.79 19.96
CA TYR A 849 5.56 -17.28 19.00
C TYR A 849 4.41 -17.98 19.70
N LYS A 850 3.17 -17.78 19.23
CA LYS A 850 2.01 -18.58 19.66
C LYS A 850 1.01 -18.69 18.49
N GLY A 851 0.17 -19.72 18.51
CA GLY A 851 -0.88 -19.90 17.52
C GLY A 851 -0.78 -21.24 16.80
N CYS A 852 -1.07 -21.26 15.49
CA CYS A 852 -1.02 -22.48 14.69
C CYS A 852 0.42 -23.01 14.55
N PHE A 853 0.58 -24.24 14.03
CA PHE A 853 1.90 -24.83 13.82
C PHE A 853 2.73 -24.00 12.81
N LEU A 854 4.06 -24.09 12.96
CA LEU A 854 5.01 -23.37 12.10
C LEU A 854 5.28 -24.15 10.80
N PRO A 855 5.59 -23.47 9.69
CA PRO A 855 6.19 -24.12 8.52
C PRO A 855 7.57 -24.70 8.86
N GLU A 856 8.04 -25.63 8.05
CA GLU A 856 9.43 -26.07 8.15
C GLU A 856 10.38 -24.90 7.89
N LYS A 857 11.39 -24.75 8.74
CA LYS A 857 12.45 -23.74 8.52
C LYS A 857 13.29 -24.24 7.34
N GLU A 858 13.13 -23.62 6.17
CA GLU A 858 14.06 -23.90 5.08
C GLU A 858 15.47 -23.51 5.56
N GLU A 859 16.32 -24.52 5.79
CA GLU A 859 17.74 -24.28 6.00
C GLU A 859 18.26 -23.68 4.67
N VAL A 860 18.45 -22.36 4.65
CA VAL A 860 19.24 -21.70 3.62
C VAL A 860 20.63 -22.32 3.77
N GLY A 861 20.96 -23.30 2.89
CA GLY A 861 22.25 -23.96 2.92
C GLY A 861 23.34 -22.87 2.96
N GLU A 862 24.26 -22.98 3.89
CA GLU A 862 25.52 -22.23 3.92
C GLU A 862 26.35 -22.61 2.66
N GLY A 863 25.81 -22.28 1.51
CA GLY A 863 26.43 -22.43 0.22
C GLY A 863 26.59 -21.05 -0.41
N GLU A 864 27.80 -20.54 -0.31
CA GLU A 864 28.30 -19.33 -0.95
C GLU A 864 27.70 -18.03 -0.37
N CYS A 865 28.44 -17.48 0.58
CA CYS A 865 28.49 -16.05 0.85
C CYS A 865 28.88 -15.34 -0.48
N GLY A 866 27.90 -15.21 -1.37
CA GLY A 866 27.96 -14.37 -2.55
C GLY A 866 27.84 -12.94 -2.05
N GLU A 867 28.83 -12.17 -2.37
CA GLU A 867 29.01 -10.75 -2.13
C GLU A 867 27.71 -9.98 -1.95
N GLN A 868 27.64 -9.23 -0.86
CA GLN A 868 26.61 -8.24 -0.56
C GLN A 868 26.20 -7.49 -1.84
N ARG A 869 25.10 -7.90 -2.44
CA ARG A 869 24.46 -7.12 -3.50
C ARG A 869 23.90 -5.86 -2.83
N SER A 870 24.69 -4.79 -2.94
CA SER A 870 24.22 -3.46 -2.58
C SER A 870 22.97 -3.15 -3.38
N TYR A 871 22.02 -2.45 -2.76
CA TYR A 871 20.74 -1.98 -3.33
C TYR A 871 20.88 -1.10 -4.61
N GLY A 872 22.10 -0.96 -5.15
CA GLY A 872 22.45 -0.25 -6.39
C GLY A 872 22.56 -1.13 -7.66
N GLU A 873 22.49 -2.48 -7.55
CA GLU A 873 22.83 -3.37 -8.69
C GLU A 873 21.65 -3.84 -9.55
N TRP A 874 20.46 -3.29 -9.38
CA TRP A 874 19.33 -3.63 -10.26
C TRP A 874 19.36 -2.93 -11.62
N ASN A 875 20.36 -2.08 -11.92
CA ASN A 875 20.43 -1.30 -13.16
C ASN A 875 21.66 -1.52 -14.03
N ASN A 876 22.62 -2.40 -13.69
CA ASN A 876 23.82 -2.60 -14.52
C ASN A 876 23.92 -4.04 -15.05
N LYS A 877 23.07 -4.37 -16.00
CA LYS A 877 23.25 -5.53 -16.88
C LYS A 877 23.01 -5.19 -18.34
N TRP A 878 23.51 -4.04 -18.76
CA TRP A 878 23.65 -3.64 -20.16
C TRP A 878 24.90 -2.76 -20.25
N GLU A 879 26.08 -3.38 -20.29
CA GLU A 879 27.31 -2.88 -20.87
C GLU A 879 28.45 -3.77 -20.35
N GLU A 880 28.90 -4.64 -21.20
CA GLU A 880 30.24 -5.09 -21.53
C GLU A 880 30.18 -6.51 -22.10
N GLY A 881 30.45 -6.61 -23.36
CA GLY A 881 30.55 -7.87 -24.07
C GLY A 881 30.73 -7.64 -25.54
N GLY A 882 31.80 -6.97 -25.89
CA GLY A 882 32.34 -7.03 -27.23
C GLY A 882 33.26 -8.23 -27.36
N GLU A 883 33.15 -8.88 -28.50
CA GLU A 883 34.10 -9.77 -29.18
C GLU A 883 34.06 -11.28 -28.91
N GLU A 884 33.59 -11.92 -29.96
CA GLU A 884 34.00 -13.19 -30.58
C GLU A 884 33.84 -14.51 -29.83
N SER A 885 32.82 -15.28 -30.21
CA SER A 885 33.09 -16.55 -30.96
C SER A 885 31.79 -17.19 -31.45
N SER A 886 31.81 -17.53 -32.73
CA SER A 886 30.86 -18.31 -33.50
C SER A 886 30.56 -19.67 -32.86
N GLY A 887 29.27 -19.94 -32.65
CA GLY A 887 28.77 -21.24 -32.25
C GLY A 887 27.27 -21.36 -32.48
N ALA A 888 26.92 -21.90 -33.63
CA ALA A 888 25.56 -22.21 -34.04
C ALA A 888 24.84 -23.11 -33.02
N TRP A 889 23.70 -22.69 -32.55
CA TRP A 889 22.72 -23.58 -31.97
C TRP A 889 21.45 -23.60 -32.79
N VAL A 890 21.18 -24.78 -33.36
CA VAL A 890 19.97 -25.17 -34.07
C VAL A 890 18.93 -25.57 -33.00
N PRO A 891 17.72 -25.12 -33.05
CA PRO A 891 16.66 -25.73 -32.29
C PRO A 891 16.06 -26.86 -33.09
N SER A 892 16.18 -28.08 -32.60
CA SER A 892 15.45 -29.25 -33.07
C SER A 892 14.24 -29.49 -32.16
N GLY A 893 13.10 -29.83 -32.75
CA GLY A 893 12.01 -30.53 -32.06
C GLY A 893 10.64 -29.97 -32.26
N ASP A 894 10.08 -30.29 -33.40
CA ASP A 894 8.75 -30.83 -33.71
C ASP A 894 7.63 -30.70 -32.68
N TRP A 895 6.57 -30.08 -33.10
CA TRP A 895 5.20 -30.54 -32.82
C TRP A 895 4.33 -30.30 -34.06
N GLU A 896 3.94 -31.39 -34.64
CA GLU A 896 3.04 -31.52 -35.80
C GLU A 896 1.58 -31.14 -35.45
N ASN A 897 0.98 -30.44 -36.36
CA ASN A 897 -0.32 -30.61 -37.03
C ASN A 897 -1.54 -31.09 -36.24
N VAL A 898 -2.59 -30.30 -36.29
CA VAL A 898 -3.90 -30.76 -36.79
C VAL A 898 -4.58 -29.62 -37.58
N ASN A 899 -4.88 -29.92 -38.84
CA ASN A 899 -5.74 -29.29 -39.84
C ASN A 899 -7.10 -28.79 -39.27
N ASP A 900 -7.84 -27.90 -39.88
CA ASP A 900 -8.37 -28.02 -41.28
C ASP A 900 -9.14 -26.74 -41.68
N ASN A 901 -9.10 -26.45 -42.99
CA ASN A 901 -10.07 -25.77 -43.83
C ASN A 901 -10.30 -24.23 -43.69
N GLY A 902 -10.18 -23.43 -44.68
CA GLY A 902 -10.15 -23.57 -46.14
C GLY A 902 -10.72 -22.30 -46.77
N ASN A 903 -10.20 -21.97 -47.97
CA ASN A 903 -10.62 -21.01 -48.98
C ASN A 903 -9.89 -19.64 -48.96
N ASP A 904 -8.91 -19.44 -49.79
CA ASP A 904 -8.70 -19.36 -51.24
C ASP A 904 -9.35 -18.10 -51.85
N TRP A 905 -8.52 -17.34 -52.49
CA TRP A 905 -8.48 -16.42 -53.61
C TRP A 905 -7.36 -15.40 -53.37
N GLY A 906 -6.20 -15.42 -53.99
CA GLY A 906 -5.87 -15.60 -55.38
C GLY A 906 -5.29 -14.30 -55.93
N VAL A 907 -3.94 -14.27 -56.19
CA VAL A 907 -3.24 -13.67 -57.36
C VAL A 907 -3.28 -12.12 -57.45
N GLU A 908 -2.21 -11.38 -57.62
CA GLU A 908 -1.05 -11.48 -58.54
C GLU A 908 0.09 -10.52 -58.13
N GLU A 909 1.26 -10.92 -58.47
CA GLU A 909 2.53 -10.17 -58.52
C GLU A 909 2.48 -8.95 -59.49
N GLU A 910 3.28 -7.92 -59.23
CA GLU A 910 4.27 -7.48 -60.23
C GLU A 910 5.32 -6.51 -59.63
N THR A 911 6.50 -6.88 -59.92
CA THR A 911 7.84 -6.35 -59.98
C THR A 911 7.98 -4.91 -60.53
N GLY A 912 9.05 -4.23 -60.05
CA GLY A 912 9.76 -3.26 -60.90
C GLY A 912 10.42 -2.11 -60.21
N SER A 913 11.59 -2.23 -59.70
CA SER A 913 12.89 -1.64 -60.07
C SER A 913 13.07 -0.12 -60.11
N LYS A 914 14.06 0.29 -59.33
CA LYS A 914 15.23 1.17 -59.71
C LYS A 914 15.08 2.68 -59.83
N GLN A 915 15.94 3.31 -58.99
CA GLN A 915 16.97 4.34 -59.29
C GLN A 915 16.50 5.78 -59.56
N ASN A 916 16.94 6.76 -58.84
CA ASN A 916 18.16 7.59 -58.92
C ASN A 916 17.93 8.91 -58.14
N GLU A 917 18.91 9.20 -57.27
CA GLU A 917 19.79 10.36 -57.21
C GLU A 917 19.26 11.74 -57.71
N LYS A 918 19.36 12.73 -56.84
CA LYS A 918 20.34 13.85 -56.83
C LYS A 918 19.82 15.05 -56.02
N GLU A 919 20.68 15.43 -55.10
CA GLU A 919 21.24 16.76 -54.85
C GLU A 919 20.50 17.98 -55.42
N VAL A 920 20.26 18.98 -54.56
CA VAL A 920 20.88 20.31 -54.65
C VAL A 920 20.65 21.15 -53.40
N GLU A 921 21.78 21.64 -52.92
CA GLU A 921 22.09 22.69 -51.97
C GLU A 921 21.23 23.97 -52.00
N SER A 922 21.21 24.58 -50.83
CA SER A 922 21.77 25.89 -50.44
C SER A 922 20.81 27.04 -50.17
N ARG A 923 21.20 27.71 -49.09
CA ARG A 923 21.25 29.14 -48.82
C ARG A 923 20.01 29.81 -48.23
N GLU A 924 20.27 30.21 -47.00
CA GLU A 924 20.69 31.51 -46.43
C GLU A 924 19.50 32.45 -46.15
N GLN A 925 19.41 32.79 -44.88
CA GLN A 925 19.67 34.05 -44.18
C GLN A 925 18.64 35.18 -44.27
N THR A 926 18.47 35.73 -43.10
CA THR A 926 18.09 37.12 -42.71
C THR A 926 16.58 37.41 -42.77
N SER A 927 16.03 38.19 -41.91
CA SER A 927 16.40 39.16 -40.88
C SER A 927 15.13 39.70 -40.20
N TYR A 928 15.27 40.01 -38.95
CA TYR A 928 14.83 41.25 -38.25
C TYR A 928 13.56 42.01 -38.69
N ASP A 929 12.89 42.43 -37.60
CA ASP A 929 12.12 43.61 -37.35
C ASP A 929 10.59 43.59 -37.49
N GLY A 930 9.98 43.79 -36.34
CA GLY A 930 9.26 44.97 -35.90
C GLY A 930 7.80 45.03 -36.37
N TRP A 931 6.97 45.27 -35.44
CA TRP A 931 5.91 46.31 -35.43
C TRP A 931 4.83 45.96 -34.37
N LYS A 932 4.82 46.76 -33.36
CA LYS A 932 3.81 47.55 -32.68
C LYS A 932 2.32 47.21 -32.88
N GLU A 933 1.70 47.17 -31.71
CA GLU A 933 0.40 47.71 -31.31
C GLU A 933 -0.76 47.64 -32.30
N ASN A 934 -1.78 46.91 -31.88
CA ASN A 934 -3.13 47.48 -31.92
C ASN A 934 -4.02 46.87 -30.83
N GLU A 935 -4.48 47.73 -29.94
CA GLU A 935 -5.57 47.54 -29.00
C GLU A 935 -6.85 47.17 -29.74
N MET A 936 -7.50 46.12 -29.32
CA MET A 936 -8.96 46.06 -29.32
C MET A 936 -9.47 45.23 -28.16
N LYS A 937 -10.24 45.93 -27.34
CA LYS A 937 -11.07 45.48 -26.25
C LYS A 937 -11.86 44.24 -26.64
N ASN A 938 -11.73 43.16 -25.88
CA ASN A 938 -12.86 42.32 -25.61
C ASN A 938 -12.80 41.81 -24.19
N LYS A 939 -13.93 41.94 -23.50
CA LYS A 939 -14.18 41.56 -22.12
C LYS A 939 -13.85 40.08 -21.93
N GLY A 940 -12.76 39.80 -21.22
CA GLY A 940 -12.41 38.48 -20.79
C GLY A 940 -13.16 38.11 -19.51
N GLU A 941 -13.90 37.07 -19.57
CA GLU A 941 -14.40 36.38 -18.37
C GLU A 941 -13.19 35.86 -17.61
N GLY A 942 -13.06 36.28 -16.36
CA GLY A 942 -12.01 35.87 -15.47
C GLY A 942 -12.18 34.40 -15.11
N GLU A 943 -11.27 33.56 -15.53
CA GLU A 943 -11.08 32.25 -14.96
C GLU A 943 -10.53 32.40 -13.55
N GLY A 944 -11.44 32.28 -12.55
CA GLY A 944 -11.05 32.18 -11.15
C GLY A 944 -10.27 30.89 -10.95
N GLU A 945 -9.02 30.99 -10.58
CA GLU A 945 -8.21 29.86 -10.15
C GLU A 945 -8.82 29.27 -8.89
N GLY A 946 -9.50 28.15 -9.04
CA GLY A 946 -10.03 27.38 -7.90
C GLY A 946 -8.92 26.66 -7.17
N SER A 947 -9.16 26.51 -5.91
CA SER A 947 -8.34 25.94 -4.87
C SER A 947 -7.62 24.64 -5.22
N ALA A 948 -6.43 24.57 -4.70
CA ALA A 948 -5.43 23.56 -4.86
C ALA A 948 -5.85 22.14 -4.49
N TRP A 949 -5.72 21.25 -5.41
CA TRP A 949 -5.47 19.86 -5.10
C TRP A 949 -4.01 19.70 -4.64
N VAL A 950 -3.80 19.11 -3.50
CA VAL A 950 -2.48 18.75 -2.99
C VAL A 950 -2.35 17.24 -3.12
N PRO A 951 -1.49 16.73 -3.99
CA PRO A 951 -1.07 15.36 -3.86
C PRO A 951 -0.15 15.26 -2.64
N SER A 952 -0.75 15.06 -1.45
CA SER A 952 0.04 14.72 -0.28
C SER A 952 0.19 13.21 -0.25
N SER A 953 1.41 12.74 -0.27
CA SER A 953 1.74 11.33 -0.09
C SER A 953 1.31 10.77 1.28
N GLY A 954 0.79 11.58 2.17
CA GLY A 954 0.42 11.20 3.54
C GLY A 954 -1.05 10.93 3.79
N GLU A 955 -1.96 11.34 2.91
CA GLU A 955 -3.41 11.16 3.11
C GLU A 955 -4.04 10.14 2.15
N TRP A 956 -3.23 9.48 1.36
CA TRP A 956 -3.68 8.41 0.50
C TRP A 956 -3.85 7.13 1.34
N ALA A 957 -4.95 7.06 2.10
CA ALA A 957 -5.36 5.80 2.67
C ALA A 957 -5.64 4.82 1.51
N MET A 958 -4.99 3.68 1.55
CA MET A 958 -5.34 2.57 0.67
C MET A 958 -6.77 2.11 0.87
#